data_f9226f80eb120389e12410776661dbc3
#
_entry.id   f9226f80eb120389e12410776661dbc3
#
_cell.length_a   1.000
_cell.length_b   1.000
_cell.length_c   1.000
_cell.angle_alpha   90.00
_cell.angle_beta   90.00
_cell.angle_gamma   90.00
#
_symmetry.space_group_name_H-M   'P 1'
#
loop_
_entity.id
_entity.type
_entity.pdbx_description
1 polymer ?
#
loop_
_entity_poly.entity_id
_entity_poly.type
_entity_poly.pdbx_seq_one_letter_code
_entity_poly.pdbx_strand_id
1 'polypeptide(L)'
;MSIRTETSFHKKEILLEDHVSTIYRGILKGESETKILRIQKERTRDEDSFYFLNEYEIGKLISDDHILKPERLIKIQDRYCLIYENLESSLLSNYISKVGQLSIEEFLQVAISITGNLVHLHSQGVLHNQIGPSSFFYDTDTKTSVLAWLGSSSLLLGEKGNLAPLQISPTLLTYCSPERTGRLNRSVDFRSDGYSIGILFYQFLTGKPPFESDDPLEIIHAHVARVPVAISEKRKEIPIPISSLVMKLLSKMPEERYFSLETLLHDLRMLNDSIRSRKSVLEFIPGFTEKKDKFRISEKLYGREKEKEIIEEAISAVYSGVKAAILIKGKSGTGKTSLIQDTILSKELNTLRSFKGKFEEDKKEIPYFALRQILVELCNHLLTQSEYEIRSFRREIREKLGDNIHLLTQFIPEIVNLLEVHSVSSDYQSQKDDQFLFVVILRFLSSCFNRHNPALLILDDVQWADSASLSLIEFISRQTEWEGMLFVFICRNEEEHSDFLNSFRERILNSEILLQEISLNPLDPMMIRNYVTDSLDLQEEDTKKLTEILYQKTNGNPFFLNQFFNNLYTESYIQYQKSSGIWSLDWDQIIKKTVTENVLDLLTEEITRLPENTQKLLKVAACVGNLFDLGILYRYFQNSPEIIETGIRECIKQGIVIYQESQVSLYPVLQILKKENAEGLDKNKLFEGIMFRFSHDKINQVIVESIFSEQRAEIHKNLAWFLVESDLVSSKQERIQEIANHLVKSQKIINSKEDLEVFNRYLVLAGNLAKLSAAFNTAYNLFSLLKKKITEESWTERKDQCIQIYKSFAESAYFLSKTFEAEDTVQVLLSKLHDRIEIADVYLMQLEVMNAKNDLDGAYKVGLKALKSLNVQFPEKPGIWILTLEFLKMIYYQRGRSPERLKEAKKIRTLIR
;
A
#
# COMPACT_ATOMS: atom_id res chain seq x y z
N MET A 1 -28.47 0.76 -18.03
CA MET A 1 -28.38 -0.49 -18.81
C MET A 1 -29.15 -1.55 -18.06
N SER A 2 -30.35 -1.93 -18.50
CA SER A 2 -31.07 -3.03 -17.87
C SER A 2 -30.36 -4.33 -18.24
N ILE A 3 -29.73 -4.99 -17.28
CA ILE A 3 -29.12 -6.30 -17.48
C ILE A 3 -30.30 -7.30 -17.58
N ARG A 4 -30.52 -7.86 -18.76
CA ARG A 4 -31.60 -8.87 -18.95
C ARG A 4 -31.29 -10.10 -18.13
N THR A 5 -32.28 -10.61 -17.40
CA THR A 5 -32.17 -11.86 -16.64
C THR A 5 -32.71 -13.00 -17.50
N GLU A 6 -31.84 -13.94 -17.86
CA GLU A 6 -32.23 -15.16 -18.56
C GLU A 6 -32.11 -16.37 -17.63
N THR A 7 -32.99 -17.39 -17.81
CA THR A 7 -33.10 -18.44 -16.80
C THR A 7 -32.34 -19.73 -17.13
N SER A 8 -31.93 -19.97 -18.38
CA SER A 8 -31.22 -21.21 -18.74
C SER A 8 -30.57 -21.17 -20.13
N PHE A 9 -29.56 -22.02 -20.33
CA PHE A 9 -28.90 -22.27 -21.60
C PHE A 9 -28.69 -23.79 -21.79
N HIS A 10 -28.55 -24.22 -23.04
CA HIS A 10 -28.20 -25.61 -23.39
C HIS A 10 -26.67 -25.69 -23.60
N LYS A 11 -25.99 -26.39 -22.69
CA LYS A 11 -24.53 -26.59 -22.70
C LYS A 11 -24.17 -27.65 -23.74
N LYS A 12 -23.20 -27.35 -24.62
CA LYS A 12 -22.61 -28.30 -25.56
C LYS A 12 -21.24 -28.79 -25.08
N GLU A 13 -20.34 -27.85 -24.72
CA GLU A 13 -18.94 -28.13 -24.41
C GLU A 13 -18.41 -27.13 -23.40
N ILE A 14 -17.48 -27.56 -22.51
CA ILE A 14 -16.65 -26.65 -21.71
C ILE A 14 -15.36 -26.33 -22.49
N LEU A 15 -15.11 -25.06 -22.77
CA LEU A 15 -13.92 -24.62 -23.45
C LEU A 15 -12.75 -24.36 -22.49
N LEU A 16 -13.04 -23.71 -21.36
CA LEU A 16 -12.06 -23.32 -20.36
C LEU A 16 -12.74 -23.15 -19.02
N GLU A 17 -11.99 -23.43 -17.95
CA GLU A 17 -12.37 -23.10 -16.58
C GLU A 17 -11.24 -22.34 -15.90
N ASP A 18 -11.52 -21.13 -15.45
CA ASP A 18 -10.59 -20.30 -14.69
C ASP A 18 -11.07 -20.11 -13.24
N HIS A 19 -10.37 -19.29 -12.44
CA HIS A 19 -10.71 -19.07 -11.03
C HIS A 19 -12.02 -18.29 -10.83
N VAL A 20 -12.42 -17.46 -11.80
CA VAL A 20 -13.60 -16.57 -11.73
C VAL A 20 -14.78 -17.13 -12.52
N SER A 21 -14.50 -17.83 -13.62
CA SER A 21 -15.52 -18.19 -14.62
C SER A 21 -15.37 -19.59 -15.19
N THR A 22 -16.45 -20.08 -15.76
CA THR A 22 -16.44 -21.24 -16.64
C THR A 22 -16.96 -20.80 -18.01
N ILE A 23 -16.24 -21.18 -19.07
CA ILE A 23 -16.51 -20.80 -20.46
C ILE A 23 -17.07 -21.99 -21.18
N TYR A 24 -18.26 -21.81 -21.76
CA TYR A 24 -19.01 -22.84 -22.46
C TYR A 24 -19.21 -22.48 -23.92
N ARG A 25 -19.25 -23.49 -24.77
CA ARG A 25 -19.92 -23.41 -26.05
C ARG A 25 -21.34 -23.94 -25.86
N GLY A 26 -22.36 -23.15 -26.20
CA GLY A 26 -23.76 -23.51 -25.92
C GLY A 26 -24.74 -22.64 -26.66
N ILE A 27 -26.05 -22.93 -26.45
CA ILE A 27 -27.16 -22.22 -27.09
C ILE A 27 -28.01 -21.60 -25.98
N LEU A 28 -28.32 -20.32 -26.06
CA LEU A 28 -29.21 -19.63 -25.15
C LEU A 28 -30.65 -20.06 -25.43
N LYS A 29 -31.47 -20.14 -24.38
CA LYS A 29 -32.86 -20.50 -24.51
C LYS A 29 -33.62 -19.50 -25.38
N GLY A 30 -34.20 -19.99 -26.50
CA GLY A 30 -34.89 -19.12 -27.48
C GLY A 30 -34.05 -18.65 -28.65
N GLU A 31 -32.76 -18.98 -28.68
CA GLU A 31 -31.85 -18.75 -29.81
C GLU A 31 -31.54 -20.07 -30.52
N SER A 32 -31.16 -20.01 -31.78
CA SER A 32 -30.82 -21.20 -32.60
C SER A 32 -29.31 -21.32 -32.81
N GLU A 33 -28.57 -20.22 -32.62
CA GLU A 33 -27.16 -20.14 -32.88
C GLU A 33 -26.32 -20.57 -31.69
N THR A 34 -25.22 -21.23 -31.95
CA THR A 34 -24.22 -21.58 -30.97
C THR A 34 -23.41 -20.33 -30.65
N LYS A 35 -23.25 -20.03 -29.36
CA LYS A 35 -22.48 -18.89 -28.85
C LYS A 35 -21.43 -19.38 -27.85
N ILE A 36 -20.43 -18.55 -27.59
CA ILE A 36 -19.51 -18.73 -26.46
C ILE A 36 -20.08 -17.96 -25.28
N LEU A 37 -20.18 -18.63 -24.13
CA LEU A 37 -20.79 -18.13 -22.91
C LEU A 37 -19.74 -18.17 -21.77
N ARG A 38 -19.31 -17.03 -21.25
CA ARG A 38 -18.46 -16.94 -20.08
C ARG A 38 -19.32 -16.65 -18.85
N ILE A 39 -19.45 -17.60 -17.95
CA ILE A 39 -20.37 -17.55 -16.81
C ILE A 39 -19.57 -17.49 -15.51
N GLN A 40 -19.91 -16.55 -14.63
CA GLN A 40 -19.36 -16.38 -13.29
C GLN A 40 -19.62 -17.64 -12.43
N LYS A 41 -18.63 -18.08 -11.64
CA LYS A 41 -18.75 -19.19 -10.68
C LYS A 41 -19.63 -18.80 -9.49
N GLU A 42 -20.23 -19.79 -8.81
CA GLU A 42 -21.19 -19.57 -7.71
C GLU A 42 -20.56 -18.99 -6.43
N ARG A 43 -19.28 -19.27 -6.18
CA ARG A 43 -18.55 -18.84 -5.00
C ARG A 43 -17.44 -17.84 -5.35
N THR A 44 -17.84 -16.77 -6.00
CA THR A 44 -16.93 -15.67 -6.32
C THR A 44 -17.15 -14.50 -5.35
N ARG A 45 -16.14 -13.67 -5.19
CA ARG A 45 -16.24 -12.43 -4.40
C ARG A 45 -16.99 -11.37 -5.20
N ASP A 46 -17.56 -10.38 -4.51
CA ASP A 46 -18.23 -9.26 -5.19
C ASP A 46 -17.29 -8.53 -6.17
N GLU A 47 -15.99 -8.48 -5.83
CA GLU A 47 -14.92 -7.92 -6.66
C GLU A 47 -14.74 -8.63 -8.01
N ASP A 48 -15.00 -9.94 -8.08
CA ASP A 48 -14.85 -10.72 -9.32
C ASP A 48 -15.88 -10.32 -10.39
N SER A 49 -16.96 -9.66 -9.99
CA SER A 49 -17.95 -9.08 -10.90
C SER A 49 -17.35 -7.99 -11.80
N PHE A 50 -16.32 -7.30 -11.33
CA PHE A 50 -15.61 -6.29 -12.12
C PHE A 50 -14.93 -6.88 -13.37
N TYR A 51 -14.49 -8.13 -13.32
CA TYR A 51 -13.92 -8.81 -14.48
C TYR A 51 -14.87 -8.82 -15.67
N PHE A 52 -16.14 -9.13 -15.42
CA PHE A 52 -17.18 -9.20 -16.46
C PHE A 52 -17.57 -7.80 -16.97
N LEU A 53 -17.68 -6.84 -16.05
CA LEU A 53 -17.98 -5.46 -16.40
C LEU A 53 -16.83 -4.84 -17.19
N ASN A 54 -15.58 -5.07 -16.78
CA ASN A 54 -14.39 -4.60 -17.47
C ASN A 54 -14.31 -5.12 -18.88
N GLU A 55 -14.47 -6.44 -19.06
CA GLU A 55 -14.42 -7.09 -20.36
C GLU A 55 -15.48 -6.56 -21.32
N TYR A 56 -16.69 -6.34 -20.80
CA TYR A 56 -17.78 -5.77 -21.60
C TYR A 56 -17.54 -4.32 -22.00
N GLU A 57 -17.04 -3.49 -21.09
CA GLU A 57 -16.78 -2.07 -21.37
C GLU A 57 -15.54 -1.86 -22.26
N ILE A 58 -14.47 -2.61 -22.03
CA ILE A 58 -13.29 -2.61 -22.90
C ILE A 58 -13.65 -3.13 -24.30
N GLY A 59 -14.43 -4.22 -24.37
CA GLY A 59 -14.86 -4.79 -25.67
C GLY A 59 -15.60 -3.80 -26.55
N LYS A 60 -16.33 -2.82 -25.98
CA LYS A 60 -17.00 -1.77 -26.75
C LYS A 60 -16.04 -0.75 -27.39
N LEU A 61 -14.85 -0.62 -26.86
CA LEU A 61 -13.85 0.31 -27.39
C LEU A 61 -13.11 -0.30 -28.58
N ILE A 62 -13.15 -1.63 -28.72
CA ILE A 62 -12.38 -2.36 -29.70
C ILE A 62 -13.18 -2.50 -30.99
N SER A 63 -12.58 -2.05 -32.09
CA SER A 63 -13.17 -2.10 -33.43
C SER A 63 -12.61 -3.19 -34.34
N ASP A 64 -11.70 -4.04 -33.84
CA ASP A 64 -10.96 -5.04 -34.60
C ASP A 64 -11.62 -6.45 -34.50
N ASP A 65 -11.64 -7.18 -35.61
CA ASP A 65 -12.21 -8.55 -35.72
C ASP A 65 -11.23 -9.64 -35.31
N HIS A 66 -9.93 -9.31 -35.12
CA HIS A 66 -8.92 -10.25 -34.59
C HIS A 66 -8.95 -10.35 -33.05
N ILE A 67 -9.89 -9.64 -32.42
CA ILE A 67 -10.10 -9.65 -30.98
C ILE A 67 -11.53 -10.05 -30.68
N LEU A 68 -11.72 -11.14 -29.93
CA LEU A 68 -13.04 -11.63 -29.52
C LEU A 68 -13.64 -10.67 -28.48
N LYS A 69 -14.70 -10.01 -28.83
CA LYS A 69 -15.40 -9.02 -28.01
C LYS A 69 -16.78 -9.52 -27.58
N PRO A 70 -17.23 -9.24 -26.35
CA PRO A 70 -18.56 -9.66 -25.92
C PRO A 70 -19.66 -8.86 -26.62
N GLU A 71 -20.65 -9.58 -27.16
CA GLU A 71 -21.83 -8.97 -27.77
C GLU A 71 -22.78 -8.41 -26.71
N ARG A 72 -22.97 -9.18 -25.61
CA ARG A 72 -23.94 -8.85 -24.56
C ARG A 72 -23.43 -9.27 -23.20
N LEU A 73 -23.84 -8.52 -22.17
CA LEU A 73 -23.71 -8.85 -20.76
C LEU A 73 -25.12 -9.09 -20.19
N ILE A 74 -25.37 -10.29 -19.65
CA ILE A 74 -26.63 -10.68 -19.03
C ILE A 74 -26.38 -11.29 -17.64
N LYS A 75 -27.47 -11.56 -16.90
CA LYS A 75 -27.42 -12.39 -15.68
C LYS A 75 -28.17 -13.71 -15.89
N ILE A 76 -27.55 -14.82 -15.52
CA ILE A 76 -28.15 -16.16 -15.47
C ILE A 76 -28.10 -16.61 -14.01
N GLN A 77 -29.27 -16.80 -13.36
CA GLN A 77 -29.36 -17.17 -11.94
C GLN A 77 -28.48 -16.25 -11.04
N ASP A 78 -28.65 -14.94 -11.19
CA ASP A 78 -27.88 -13.87 -10.50
C ASP A 78 -26.37 -13.82 -10.78
N ARG A 79 -25.83 -14.66 -11.66
CA ARG A 79 -24.43 -14.67 -12.07
C ARG A 79 -24.23 -13.91 -13.38
N TYR A 80 -23.17 -13.13 -13.47
CA TYR A 80 -22.83 -12.46 -14.71
C TYR A 80 -22.45 -13.46 -15.80
N CYS A 81 -22.96 -13.21 -17.02
CA CYS A 81 -22.66 -13.98 -18.20
C CYS A 81 -22.35 -13.04 -19.37
N LEU A 82 -21.16 -13.20 -19.95
CA LEU A 82 -20.77 -12.59 -21.21
C LEU A 82 -21.05 -13.52 -22.37
N ILE A 83 -21.65 -12.99 -23.43
CA ILE A 83 -22.01 -13.72 -24.64
C ILE A 83 -21.13 -13.23 -25.77
N TYR A 84 -20.51 -14.18 -26.50
CA TYR A 84 -19.64 -13.89 -27.64
C TYR A 84 -20.11 -14.67 -28.85
N GLU A 85 -19.69 -14.20 -30.01
CA GLU A 85 -19.82 -14.95 -31.26
C GLU A 85 -19.08 -16.30 -31.16
N ASN A 86 -19.62 -17.32 -31.81
CA ASN A 86 -18.96 -18.63 -31.85
C ASN A 86 -17.75 -18.60 -32.79
N LEU A 87 -16.61 -19.11 -32.31
CA LEU A 87 -15.45 -19.38 -33.13
C LEU A 87 -15.31 -20.90 -33.34
N GLU A 88 -15.08 -21.32 -34.58
CA GLU A 88 -14.88 -22.76 -34.90
C GLU A 88 -13.49 -23.24 -34.49
N SER A 89 -12.52 -22.32 -34.40
CA SER A 89 -11.17 -22.59 -33.97
C SER A 89 -11.06 -23.03 -32.49
N SER A 90 -10.02 -23.74 -32.15
CA SER A 90 -9.73 -24.21 -30.77
C SER A 90 -8.79 -23.26 -30.01
N LEU A 91 -8.80 -23.39 -28.69
CA LEU A 91 -7.82 -22.65 -27.86
C LEU A 91 -6.39 -23.10 -28.23
N LEU A 92 -5.48 -22.14 -28.30
CA LEU A 92 -4.07 -22.38 -28.56
C LEU A 92 -3.43 -23.30 -27.50
N SER A 93 -3.88 -23.22 -26.24
CA SER A 93 -3.47 -24.14 -25.17
C SER A 93 -3.69 -25.61 -25.55
N ASN A 94 -4.82 -25.93 -26.18
CA ASN A 94 -5.15 -27.29 -26.62
C ASN A 94 -4.24 -27.74 -27.77
N TYR A 95 -3.91 -26.83 -28.68
CA TYR A 95 -3.00 -27.11 -29.79
C TYR A 95 -1.58 -27.40 -29.27
N ILE A 96 -1.02 -26.52 -28.43
CA ILE A 96 0.31 -26.69 -27.86
C ILE A 96 0.41 -27.97 -27.00
N SER A 97 -0.61 -28.28 -26.21
CA SER A 97 -0.62 -29.52 -25.39
C SER A 97 -0.55 -30.78 -26.23
N LYS A 98 -1.06 -30.76 -27.49
CA LYS A 98 -1.00 -31.89 -28.43
C LYS A 98 0.35 -31.98 -29.16
N VAL A 99 0.92 -30.84 -29.56
CA VAL A 99 2.15 -30.76 -30.38
C VAL A 99 3.40 -30.78 -29.53
N GLY A 100 3.35 -30.21 -28.33
CA GLY A 100 4.47 -30.06 -27.42
C GLY A 100 5.39 -28.90 -27.81
N GLN A 101 6.32 -29.14 -28.74
CA GLN A 101 7.25 -28.15 -29.26
C GLN A 101 6.93 -27.82 -30.71
N LEU A 102 6.93 -26.54 -31.07
CA LEU A 102 6.71 -26.12 -32.45
C LEU A 102 7.98 -26.23 -33.29
N SER A 103 7.84 -26.50 -34.57
CA SER A 103 8.88 -26.28 -35.56
C SER A 103 9.18 -24.78 -35.69
N ILE A 104 10.34 -24.40 -36.20
CA ILE A 104 10.72 -23.00 -36.39
C ILE A 104 9.74 -22.27 -37.32
N GLU A 105 9.27 -22.90 -38.36
CA GLU A 105 8.32 -22.32 -39.32
C GLU A 105 6.96 -22.11 -38.68
N GLU A 106 6.42 -23.10 -37.96
CA GLU A 106 5.16 -22.98 -37.23
C GLU A 106 5.24 -21.93 -36.13
N PHE A 107 6.36 -21.93 -35.36
CA PHE A 107 6.60 -20.91 -34.34
C PHE A 107 6.53 -19.50 -34.92
N LEU A 108 7.21 -19.22 -36.03
CA LEU A 108 7.19 -17.88 -36.63
C LEU A 108 5.79 -17.48 -37.11
N GLN A 109 5.01 -18.41 -37.68
CA GLN A 109 3.64 -18.14 -38.10
C GLN A 109 2.74 -17.78 -36.90
N VAL A 110 2.78 -18.59 -35.84
CA VAL A 110 2.02 -18.35 -34.63
C VAL A 110 2.46 -17.05 -33.95
N ALA A 111 3.79 -16.81 -33.85
CA ALA A 111 4.35 -15.62 -33.24
C ALA A 111 3.94 -14.34 -33.98
N ILE A 112 3.98 -14.34 -35.32
CA ILE A 112 3.54 -13.21 -36.15
C ILE A 112 2.05 -12.94 -35.92
N SER A 113 1.20 -13.96 -35.91
CA SER A 113 -0.24 -13.80 -35.71
C SER A 113 -0.57 -13.24 -34.32
N ILE A 114 0.00 -13.82 -33.26
CA ILE A 114 -0.20 -13.37 -31.87
C ILE A 114 0.30 -11.91 -31.68
N THR A 115 1.50 -11.62 -32.19
CA THR A 115 2.05 -10.26 -32.07
C THR A 115 1.21 -9.25 -32.83
N GLY A 116 0.68 -9.63 -34.00
CA GLY A 116 -0.25 -8.80 -34.78
C GLY A 116 -1.49 -8.42 -33.98
N ASN A 117 -2.14 -9.37 -33.32
CA ASN A 117 -3.34 -9.10 -32.50
C ASN A 117 -3.03 -8.12 -31.38
N LEU A 118 -1.90 -8.26 -30.71
CA LEU A 118 -1.49 -7.33 -29.64
C LEU A 118 -1.11 -5.94 -30.17
N VAL A 119 -0.49 -5.84 -31.34
CA VAL A 119 -0.24 -4.54 -31.99
C VAL A 119 -1.56 -3.82 -32.25
N HIS A 120 -2.60 -4.52 -32.73
CA HIS A 120 -3.93 -3.95 -32.92
C HIS A 120 -4.56 -3.49 -31.60
N LEU A 121 -4.48 -4.32 -30.55
CA LEU A 121 -4.99 -3.95 -29.22
C LEU A 121 -4.26 -2.71 -28.66
N HIS A 122 -2.94 -2.69 -28.72
CA HIS A 122 -2.12 -1.59 -28.22
C HIS A 122 -2.32 -0.29 -29.02
N SER A 123 -2.63 -0.37 -30.32
CA SER A 123 -2.96 0.80 -31.14
C SER A 123 -4.21 1.53 -30.68
N GLN A 124 -5.11 0.84 -29.98
CA GLN A 124 -6.31 1.39 -29.36
C GLN A 124 -6.10 1.84 -27.89
N GLY A 125 -4.85 1.82 -27.41
CA GLY A 125 -4.50 2.23 -26.06
C GLY A 125 -4.89 1.21 -24.97
N VAL A 126 -5.12 -0.05 -25.32
CA VAL A 126 -5.53 -1.11 -24.40
C VAL A 126 -4.37 -2.07 -24.16
N LEU A 127 -4.12 -2.39 -22.87
CA LEU A 127 -3.23 -3.47 -22.43
C LEU A 127 -4.06 -4.70 -22.12
N HIS A 128 -3.57 -5.88 -22.48
CA HIS A 128 -4.26 -7.14 -22.18
C HIS A 128 -4.06 -7.59 -20.73
N ASN A 129 -2.84 -7.46 -20.24
CA ASN A 129 -2.42 -7.78 -18.85
C ASN A 129 -2.50 -9.26 -18.43
N GLN A 130 -3.14 -10.14 -19.18
CA GLN A 130 -3.32 -11.56 -18.82
C GLN A 130 -3.07 -12.46 -20.02
N ILE A 131 -1.89 -12.39 -20.60
CA ILE A 131 -1.52 -13.19 -21.76
C ILE A 131 -1.03 -14.57 -21.31
N GLY A 132 -1.62 -15.60 -21.93
CA GLY A 132 -1.24 -16.99 -21.77
C GLY A 132 -1.71 -17.82 -22.96
N PRO A 133 -1.40 -19.12 -23.04
CA PRO A 133 -1.80 -19.94 -24.19
C PRO A 133 -3.32 -20.09 -24.36
N SER A 134 -4.08 -19.91 -23.27
CA SER A 134 -5.56 -19.92 -23.30
C SER A 134 -6.18 -18.58 -23.68
N SER A 135 -5.37 -17.53 -23.88
CA SER A 135 -5.85 -16.19 -24.27
C SER A 135 -6.08 -16.09 -25.78
N PHE A 136 -5.77 -17.12 -26.53
CA PHE A 136 -5.88 -17.13 -27.98
C PHE A 136 -6.67 -18.33 -28.49
N PHE A 137 -7.58 -18.08 -29.42
CA PHE A 137 -8.09 -19.10 -30.34
C PHE A 137 -7.14 -19.17 -31.54
N TYR A 138 -6.86 -20.36 -32.02
CA TYR A 138 -5.96 -20.60 -33.16
C TYR A 138 -6.58 -21.51 -34.17
N ASP A 139 -6.58 -21.07 -35.41
CA ASP A 139 -6.99 -21.84 -36.58
C ASP A 139 -5.76 -22.44 -37.23
N THR A 140 -5.68 -23.77 -37.25
CA THR A 140 -4.57 -24.51 -37.84
C THR A 140 -4.53 -24.48 -39.37
N ASP A 141 -5.64 -24.22 -40.05
CA ASP A 141 -5.74 -24.19 -41.50
C ASP A 141 -5.31 -22.82 -42.04
N THR A 142 -5.85 -21.75 -41.49
CA THR A 142 -5.53 -20.37 -41.89
C THR A 142 -4.26 -19.85 -41.25
N LYS A 143 -3.74 -20.50 -40.20
CA LYS A 143 -2.60 -20.05 -39.36
C LYS A 143 -2.82 -18.71 -38.71
N THR A 144 -4.05 -18.35 -38.41
CA THR A 144 -4.44 -17.11 -37.76
C THR A 144 -4.90 -17.34 -36.32
N SER A 145 -4.69 -16.34 -35.49
CA SER A 145 -5.18 -16.34 -34.09
C SER A 145 -6.16 -15.21 -33.84
N VAL A 146 -7.05 -15.43 -32.88
CA VAL A 146 -7.98 -14.42 -32.33
C VAL A 146 -7.69 -14.27 -30.85
N LEU A 147 -7.43 -13.05 -30.39
CA LEU A 147 -7.17 -12.74 -28.99
C LEU A 147 -8.50 -12.66 -28.23
N ALA A 148 -8.56 -13.20 -27.01
CA ALA A 148 -9.77 -13.28 -26.20
C ALA A 148 -9.50 -12.95 -24.73
N TRP A 149 -10.55 -12.78 -23.94
CA TRP A 149 -10.58 -12.66 -22.49
C TRP A 149 -9.98 -11.34 -21.97
N LEU A 150 -10.67 -10.23 -22.24
CA LEU A 150 -10.26 -8.87 -21.88
C LEU A 150 -10.57 -8.47 -20.42
N GLY A 151 -10.94 -9.42 -19.56
CA GLY A 151 -11.36 -9.14 -18.19
C GLY A 151 -10.29 -8.44 -17.31
N SER A 152 -9.01 -8.71 -17.57
CA SER A 152 -7.87 -8.05 -16.90
C SER A 152 -7.32 -6.84 -17.66
N SER A 153 -7.89 -6.51 -18.82
CA SER A 153 -7.35 -5.44 -19.66
C SER A 153 -7.51 -4.07 -19.01
N SER A 154 -6.55 -3.19 -19.27
CA SER A 154 -6.56 -1.80 -18.78
C SER A 154 -6.26 -0.81 -19.91
N LEU A 155 -6.66 0.44 -19.71
CA LEU A 155 -6.25 1.53 -20.58
C LEU A 155 -4.89 2.06 -20.12
N LEU A 156 -4.08 2.55 -21.06
CA LEU A 156 -2.78 3.20 -20.80
C LEU A 156 -2.98 4.55 -20.09
N LEU A 157 -3.44 4.55 -18.84
CA LEU A 157 -3.69 5.74 -18.02
C LEU A 157 -2.62 5.93 -16.91
N GLY A 158 -1.45 5.28 -17.01
CA GLY A 158 -0.38 5.40 -16.01
C GLY A 158 -0.62 4.59 -14.73
N GLU A 159 -1.30 3.47 -14.83
CA GLU A 159 -1.52 2.54 -13.72
C GLU A 159 -0.18 1.95 -13.25
N LYS A 160 0.09 1.96 -11.94
CA LYS A 160 1.24 1.24 -11.34
C LYS A 160 0.74 -0.10 -10.83
N GLY A 161 1.27 -1.18 -11.40
CA GLY A 161 0.87 -2.53 -11.03
C GLY A 161 1.20 -2.87 -9.56
N ASN A 162 0.20 -3.37 -8.86
CA ASN A 162 0.34 -3.95 -7.52
C ASN A 162 -0.59 -5.17 -7.45
N LEU A 163 -0.15 -6.28 -8.03
CA LEU A 163 -0.86 -7.55 -7.87
C LEU A 163 -0.62 -8.04 -6.43
N ALA A 164 -1.67 -8.12 -5.63
CA ALA A 164 -1.61 -8.85 -4.37
C ALA A 164 -1.32 -10.33 -4.68
N PRO A 165 -0.17 -10.88 -4.29
CA PRO A 165 0.29 -12.22 -4.70
C PRO A 165 -0.65 -13.35 -4.30
N LEU A 166 -1.46 -13.15 -3.27
CA LEU A 166 -2.35 -14.14 -2.65
C LEU A 166 -3.58 -14.53 -3.46
N GLN A 167 -3.86 -13.84 -4.57
CA GLN A 167 -5.15 -13.98 -5.27
C GLN A 167 -5.02 -14.40 -6.72
N ILE A 168 -3.79 -14.60 -7.21
CA ILE A 168 -3.53 -14.99 -8.59
C ILE A 168 -3.26 -16.50 -8.62
N SER A 169 -4.00 -17.20 -9.46
CA SER A 169 -3.71 -18.62 -9.75
C SER A 169 -2.24 -18.77 -10.17
N PRO A 170 -1.51 -19.80 -9.68
CA PRO A 170 -0.14 -20.09 -10.12
C PRO A 170 0.00 -20.14 -11.64
N THR A 171 -1.03 -20.60 -12.34
CA THR A 171 -1.09 -20.66 -13.80
C THR A 171 -1.05 -19.29 -14.48
N LEU A 172 -1.61 -18.25 -13.85
CA LEU A 172 -1.55 -16.88 -14.34
C LEU A 172 -0.22 -16.22 -14.02
N LEU A 173 0.38 -16.55 -12.89
CA LEU A 173 1.70 -16.05 -12.50
C LEU A 173 2.81 -16.52 -13.44
N THR A 174 2.68 -17.71 -14.03
CA THR A 174 3.67 -18.26 -14.97
C THR A 174 4.00 -17.33 -16.14
N TYR A 175 3.05 -16.49 -16.57
CA TYR A 175 3.22 -15.57 -17.70
C TYR A 175 3.26 -14.09 -17.26
N CYS A 176 3.31 -13.82 -15.97
CA CYS A 176 3.29 -12.47 -15.42
C CYS A 176 4.61 -11.73 -15.65
N SER A 177 4.55 -10.47 -16.04
CA SER A 177 5.77 -9.64 -16.15
C SER A 177 6.26 -9.19 -14.76
N PRO A 178 7.58 -8.96 -14.60
CA PRO A 178 8.17 -8.55 -13.32
C PRO A 178 7.53 -7.30 -12.71
N GLU A 179 7.24 -6.28 -13.51
CA GLU A 179 6.64 -5.02 -13.07
C GLU A 179 5.20 -5.19 -12.58
N ARG A 180 4.46 -6.16 -13.10
CA ARG A 180 3.09 -6.47 -12.63
C ARG A 180 3.05 -7.15 -11.27
N THR A 181 4.17 -7.73 -10.83
CA THR A 181 4.24 -8.35 -9.50
C THR A 181 4.18 -7.34 -8.35
N GLY A 182 4.23 -6.02 -8.64
CA GLY A 182 4.34 -4.96 -7.65
C GLY A 182 5.68 -4.89 -6.93
N ARG A 183 6.60 -5.78 -7.27
CA ARG A 183 7.96 -5.84 -6.68
C ARG A 183 8.95 -4.92 -7.37
N LEU A 184 8.71 -4.60 -8.65
CA LEU A 184 9.48 -3.63 -9.43
C LEU A 184 8.86 -2.24 -9.35
N ASN A 185 9.66 -1.21 -9.05
CA ASN A 185 9.21 0.19 -9.12
C ASN A 185 9.22 0.69 -10.57
N ARG A 186 8.44 0.05 -11.41
CA ARG A 186 8.25 0.37 -12.83
C ARG A 186 6.76 0.38 -13.15
N SER A 187 6.37 1.29 -14.03
CA SER A 187 5.00 1.33 -14.53
C SER A 187 4.69 0.15 -15.44
N VAL A 188 3.45 -0.33 -15.40
CA VAL A 188 2.94 -1.35 -16.31
C VAL A 188 2.56 -0.68 -17.62
N ASP A 189 3.07 -1.19 -18.73
CA ASP A 189 2.77 -0.72 -20.07
C ASP A 189 2.82 -1.87 -21.09
N PHE A 190 2.73 -1.57 -22.39
CA PHE A 190 2.70 -2.60 -23.45
C PHE A 190 3.94 -3.50 -23.47
N ARG A 191 5.08 -3.12 -22.84
CA ARG A 191 6.24 -4.01 -22.66
C ARG A 191 5.96 -5.14 -21.67
N SER A 192 4.96 -4.97 -20.80
CA SER A 192 4.48 -6.04 -19.92
C SER A 192 3.82 -7.17 -20.70
N ASP A 193 2.97 -6.85 -21.67
CA ASP A 193 2.41 -7.84 -22.60
C ASP A 193 3.52 -8.45 -23.48
N GLY A 194 4.53 -7.64 -23.87
CA GLY A 194 5.73 -8.10 -24.58
C GLY A 194 6.51 -9.16 -23.81
N TYR A 195 6.68 -9.01 -22.50
CA TYR A 195 7.31 -10.04 -21.67
C TYR A 195 6.48 -11.32 -21.62
N SER A 196 5.16 -11.20 -21.45
CA SER A 196 4.25 -12.35 -21.38
C SER A 196 4.27 -13.18 -22.67
N ILE A 197 4.27 -12.54 -23.85
CA ILE A 197 4.47 -13.29 -25.10
C ILE A 197 5.87 -13.88 -25.23
N GLY A 198 6.90 -13.23 -24.66
CA GLY A 198 8.24 -13.80 -24.54
C GLY A 198 8.25 -15.14 -23.79
N ILE A 199 7.50 -15.26 -22.68
CA ILE A 199 7.30 -16.54 -21.96
C ILE A 199 6.60 -17.57 -22.87
N LEU A 200 5.55 -17.16 -23.60
CA LEU A 200 4.86 -18.04 -24.55
C LEU A 200 5.79 -18.52 -25.66
N PHE A 201 6.57 -17.64 -26.24
CA PHE A 201 7.52 -17.98 -27.29
C PHE A 201 8.60 -18.95 -26.79
N TYR A 202 9.09 -18.73 -25.58
CA TYR A 202 10.00 -19.66 -24.94
C TYR A 202 9.37 -21.06 -24.81
N GLN A 203 8.13 -21.11 -24.30
CA GLN A 203 7.38 -22.36 -24.15
C GLN A 203 7.14 -23.04 -25.50
N PHE A 204 6.76 -22.33 -26.55
CA PHE A 204 6.54 -22.89 -27.87
C PHE A 204 7.78 -23.56 -28.45
N LEU A 205 8.94 -22.99 -28.21
CA LEU A 205 10.21 -23.50 -28.71
C LEU A 205 10.82 -24.61 -27.82
N THR A 206 10.62 -24.57 -26.52
CA THR A 206 11.25 -25.53 -25.59
C THR A 206 10.27 -26.56 -24.99
N GLY A 207 8.95 -26.40 -25.21
CA GLY A 207 7.89 -27.25 -24.66
C GLY A 207 7.48 -26.89 -23.23
N LYS A 208 8.23 -26.04 -22.52
CA LYS A 208 7.96 -25.62 -21.13
C LYS A 208 8.26 -24.13 -20.96
N PRO A 209 7.54 -23.42 -20.06
CA PRO A 209 7.90 -22.07 -19.72
C PRO A 209 9.29 -22.03 -19.06
N PRO A 210 9.95 -20.85 -18.99
CA PRO A 210 11.27 -20.72 -18.41
C PRO A 210 11.31 -20.96 -16.90
N PHE A 211 10.20 -20.71 -16.22
CA PHE A 211 10.04 -20.84 -14.78
C PHE A 211 8.76 -21.61 -14.48
N GLU A 212 8.88 -22.63 -13.61
CA GLU A 212 7.77 -23.45 -13.12
C GLU A 212 7.97 -23.68 -11.62
N SER A 213 6.93 -23.44 -10.84
CA SER A 213 6.84 -23.81 -9.42
C SER A 213 5.38 -23.83 -8.99
N ASP A 214 5.05 -24.63 -8.00
CA ASP A 214 3.74 -24.64 -7.34
C ASP A 214 3.64 -23.53 -6.28
N ASP A 215 4.78 -22.94 -5.87
CA ASP A 215 4.83 -21.82 -4.95
C ASP A 215 4.72 -20.48 -5.72
N PRO A 216 3.65 -19.70 -5.49
CA PRO A 216 3.48 -18.39 -6.11
C PRO A 216 4.64 -17.42 -5.87
N LEU A 217 5.26 -17.47 -4.69
CA LEU A 217 6.37 -16.58 -4.34
C LEU A 217 7.65 -16.94 -5.09
N GLU A 218 7.92 -18.23 -5.29
CA GLU A 218 9.06 -18.69 -6.08
C GLU A 218 8.91 -18.29 -7.55
N ILE A 219 7.70 -18.39 -8.12
CA ILE A 219 7.43 -17.92 -9.49
C ILE A 219 7.67 -16.40 -9.60
N ILE A 220 7.09 -15.61 -8.69
CA ILE A 220 7.29 -14.16 -8.65
C ILE A 220 8.78 -13.83 -8.57
N HIS A 221 9.52 -14.48 -7.66
CA HIS A 221 10.95 -14.31 -7.53
C HIS A 221 11.70 -14.67 -8.83
N ALA A 222 11.33 -15.76 -9.49
CA ALA A 222 11.94 -16.16 -10.75
C ALA A 222 11.72 -15.14 -11.86
N HIS A 223 10.52 -14.54 -11.95
CA HIS A 223 10.26 -13.47 -12.91
C HIS A 223 11.06 -12.21 -12.64
N VAL A 224 11.23 -11.84 -11.38
CA VAL A 224 11.97 -10.62 -11.00
C VAL A 224 13.48 -10.79 -11.15
N ALA A 225 14.04 -11.94 -10.76
CA ALA A 225 15.47 -12.09 -10.56
C ALA A 225 16.15 -13.15 -11.42
N ARG A 226 15.49 -14.28 -11.66
CA ARG A 226 16.17 -15.44 -12.28
C ARG A 226 16.28 -15.27 -13.78
N VAL A 227 17.51 -15.31 -14.31
CA VAL A 227 17.76 -15.28 -15.77
C VAL A 227 17.37 -16.63 -16.37
N PRO A 228 16.52 -16.64 -17.43
CA PRO A 228 16.17 -17.89 -18.11
C PRO A 228 17.39 -18.44 -18.86
N VAL A 229 17.45 -19.78 -18.97
CA VAL A 229 18.47 -20.43 -19.82
C VAL A 229 18.18 -20.11 -21.27
N ALA A 230 19.21 -19.76 -22.06
CA ALA A 230 19.04 -19.41 -23.47
C ALA A 230 18.41 -20.59 -24.24
N ILE A 231 17.48 -20.27 -25.16
CA ILE A 231 16.77 -21.31 -25.95
C ILE A 231 17.75 -22.12 -26.79
N SER A 232 18.76 -21.48 -27.38
CA SER A 232 19.80 -22.13 -28.18
C SER A 232 20.68 -23.12 -27.38
N GLU A 233 20.73 -22.98 -26.05
CA GLU A 233 21.42 -23.95 -25.19
C GLU A 233 20.55 -25.19 -24.94
N LYS A 234 19.21 -25.01 -24.79
CA LYS A 234 18.26 -26.11 -24.58
C LYS A 234 17.95 -26.87 -25.89
N ARG A 235 17.86 -26.15 -27.00
CA ARG A 235 17.49 -26.68 -28.32
C ARG A 235 18.45 -26.11 -29.39
N LYS A 236 19.53 -26.85 -29.64
CA LYS A 236 20.65 -26.39 -30.50
C LYS A 236 20.26 -26.09 -31.96
N GLU A 237 19.15 -26.63 -32.46
CA GLU A 237 18.64 -26.36 -33.81
C GLU A 237 17.97 -24.99 -33.97
N ILE A 238 17.68 -24.28 -32.84
CA ILE A 238 17.12 -22.95 -32.91
C ILE A 238 18.20 -21.93 -33.25
N PRO A 239 18.01 -21.16 -34.32
CA PRO A 239 18.97 -20.11 -34.69
C PRO A 239 19.16 -19.08 -33.57
N ILE A 240 20.43 -18.64 -33.40
CA ILE A 240 20.79 -17.61 -32.41
C ILE A 240 19.88 -16.36 -32.52
N PRO A 241 19.54 -15.82 -33.71
CA PRO A 241 18.65 -14.68 -33.86
C PRO A 241 17.27 -14.86 -33.19
N ILE A 242 16.66 -16.03 -33.35
CA ILE A 242 15.37 -16.34 -32.72
C ILE A 242 15.54 -16.43 -31.21
N SER A 243 16.59 -17.11 -30.74
CA SER A 243 16.89 -17.18 -29.30
C SER A 243 17.11 -15.78 -28.72
N SER A 244 17.91 -14.94 -29.34
CA SER A 244 18.22 -13.57 -28.90
C SER A 244 16.96 -12.67 -28.86
N LEU A 245 16.07 -12.81 -29.87
CA LEU A 245 14.78 -12.08 -29.89
C LEU A 245 13.93 -12.41 -28.68
N VAL A 246 13.76 -13.71 -28.38
CA VAL A 246 12.96 -14.13 -27.22
C VAL A 246 13.64 -13.76 -25.91
N MET A 247 14.96 -13.88 -25.81
CA MET A 247 15.69 -13.47 -24.60
C MET A 247 15.62 -11.96 -24.36
N LYS A 248 15.60 -11.13 -25.43
CA LYS A 248 15.36 -9.69 -25.29
C LYS A 248 13.97 -9.38 -24.71
N LEU A 249 12.91 -10.09 -25.13
CA LEU A 249 11.58 -9.96 -24.52
C LEU A 249 11.58 -10.33 -23.05
N LEU A 250 12.40 -11.31 -22.62
CA LEU A 250 12.49 -11.81 -21.25
C LEU A 250 13.48 -11.03 -20.37
N SER A 251 14.02 -9.92 -20.85
CA SER A 251 14.82 -9.00 -20.01
C SER A 251 14.01 -8.53 -18.81
N LYS A 252 14.67 -8.48 -17.64
CA LYS A 252 13.99 -8.16 -16.37
C LYS A 252 13.51 -6.72 -16.35
N MET A 253 14.38 -5.80 -16.76
CA MET A 253 14.04 -4.39 -16.86
C MET A 253 13.26 -4.11 -18.15
N PRO A 254 12.11 -3.44 -18.08
CA PRO A 254 11.32 -3.10 -19.26
C PRO A 254 12.10 -2.28 -20.31
N GLU A 255 13.08 -1.48 -19.87
CA GLU A 255 13.92 -0.63 -20.73
C GLU A 255 14.85 -1.42 -21.65
N GLU A 256 15.12 -2.67 -21.32
CA GLU A 256 15.99 -3.56 -22.12
C GLU A 256 15.19 -4.39 -23.15
N ARG A 257 13.85 -4.38 -23.06
CA ARG A 257 12.97 -5.11 -23.98
C ARG A 257 12.75 -4.34 -25.28
N TYR A 258 11.91 -4.88 -26.14
CA TYR A 258 11.39 -4.13 -27.28
C TYR A 258 10.59 -2.91 -26.84
N PHE A 259 10.85 -1.77 -27.45
CA PHE A 259 10.15 -0.53 -27.16
C PHE A 259 8.70 -0.55 -27.66
N SER A 260 8.43 -1.26 -28.74
CA SER A 260 7.09 -1.49 -29.27
C SER A 260 6.93 -2.89 -29.86
N LEU A 261 5.71 -3.42 -29.87
CA LEU A 261 5.41 -4.70 -30.50
C LEU A 261 5.39 -4.60 -32.03
N GLU A 262 5.24 -3.41 -32.60
CA GLU A 262 5.38 -3.16 -34.05
C GLU A 262 6.79 -3.49 -34.51
N THR A 263 7.82 -3.12 -33.74
CA THR A 263 9.22 -3.48 -34.05
C THR A 263 9.45 -4.98 -33.91
N LEU A 264 8.88 -5.61 -32.87
CA LEU A 264 8.92 -7.07 -32.73
C LEU A 264 8.27 -7.77 -33.94
N LEU A 265 7.09 -7.31 -34.37
CA LEU A 265 6.37 -7.87 -35.52
C LEU A 265 7.19 -7.72 -36.81
N HIS A 266 7.86 -6.59 -37.01
CA HIS A 266 8.78 -6.38 -38.13
C HIS A 266 9.94 -7.38 -38.10
N ASP A 267 10.59 -7.55 -36.95
CA ASP A 267 11.72 -8.48 -36.78
C ASP A 267 11.28 -9.94 -37.02
N LEU A 268 10.11 -10.35 -36.51
CA LEU A 268 9.55 -11.68 -36.76
C LEU A 268 9.27 -11.93 -38.24
N ARG A 269 8.71 -10.95 -38.96
CA ARG A 269 8.47 -11.05 -40.40
C ARG A 269 9.79 -11.15 -41.17
N MET A 270 10.78 -10.34 -40.82
CA MET A 270 12.10 -10.36 -41.45
C MET A 270 12.81 -11.72 -41.25
N LEU A 271 12.73 -12.30 -40.05
CA LEU A 271 13.27 -13.64 -39.76
C LEU A 271 12.54 -14.72 -40.55
N ASN A 272 11.18 -14.65 -40.63
CA ASN A 272 10.40 -15.59 -41.41
C ASN A 272 10.76 -15.57 -42.90
N ASP A 273 10.91 -14.38 -43.48
CA ASP A 273 11.28 -14.22 -44.90
C ASP A 273 12.73 -14.67 -45.16
N SER A 274 13.64 -14.42 -44.23
CA SER A 274 15.04 -14.87 -44.35
C SER A 274 15.16 -16.39 -44.28
N ILE A 275 14.47 -17.04 -43.37
CA ILE A 275 14.44 -18.50 -43.23
C ILE A 275 13.81 -19.16 -44.47
N ARG A 276 12.67 -18.63 -44.94
CA ARG A 276 12.02 -19.12 -46.18
C ARG A 276 12.92 -18.96 -47.39
N SER A 277 13.68 -17.87 -47.48
CA SER A 277 14.61 -17.58 -48.57
C SER A 277 15.95 -18.30 -48.43
N ARG A 278 16.21 -19.09 -47.38
CA ARG A 278 17.47 -19.73 -47.01
C ARG A 278 18.65 -18.76 -46.98
N LYS A 279 18.41 -17.49 -46.68
CA LYS A 279 19.48 -16.48 -46.49
C LYS A 279 20.11 -16.61 -45.12
N SER A 280 21.43 -16.36 -45.05
CA SER A 280 22.14 -16.32 -43.76
C SER A 280 21.64 -15.16 -42.92
N VAL A 281 21.28 -15.39 -41.61
CA VAL A 281 20.78 -14.40 -40.65
C VAL A 281 21.86 -14.07 -39.62
N LEU A 282 23.14 -14.18 -39.99
CA LEU A 282 24.28 -14.08 -39.05
C LEU A 282 24.46 -12.70 -38.41
N GLU A 283 23.94 -11.63 -39.00
CA GLU A 283 24.10 -10.24 -38.51
C GLU A 283 22.79 -9.64 -37.95
N PHE A 284 21.86 -10.46 -37.54
CA PHE A 284 20.59 -9.96 -36.97
C PHE A 284 20.76 -9.46 -35.54
N ILE A 285 20.43 -8.19 -35.28
CA ILE A 285 20.38 -7.57 -33.97
C ILE A 285 18.89 -7.28 -33.62
N PRO A 286 18.33 -7.94 -32.61
CA PRO A 286 16.92 -7.71 -32.21
C PRO A 286 16.66 -6.25 -31.86
N GLY A 287 15.65 -5.63 -32.51
CA GLY A 287 15.28 -4.23 -32.27
C GLY A 287 16.23 -3.22 -32.94
N PHE A 288 17.03 -3.58 -33.94
CA PHE A 288 17.93 -2.66 -34.64
C PHE A 288 17.18 -1.48 -35.29
N THR A 289 15.96 -1.72 -35.77
CA THR A 289 15.12 -0.69 -36.44
C THR A 289 14.25 0.08 -35.43
N GLU A 290 14.47 -0.10 -34.14
CA GLU A 290 13.64 0.49 -33.08
C GLU A 290 13.77 2.02 -33.10
N LYS A 291 12.63 2.70 -33.21
CA LYS A 291 12.55 4.17 -33.08
C LYS A 291 11.86 4.54 -31.80
N LYS A 292 12.41 5.51 -31.08
CA LYS A 292 11.76 6.11 -29.90
C LYS A 292 10.72 7.13 -30.38
N ASP A 293 9.62 6.67 -30.98
CA ASP A 293 8.54 7.49 -31.54
C ASP A 293 7.45 7.88 -30.51
N LYS A 294 7.50 7.29 -29.31
CA LYS A 294 6.60 7.59 -28.21
C LYS A 294 7.37 8.28 -27.08
N PHE A 295 6.82 9.39 -26.58
CA PHE A 295 7.38 10.09 -25.42
C PHE A 295 7.30 9.19 -24.20
N ARG A 296 8.43 9.02 -23.52
CA ARG A 296 8.49 8.26 -22.31
C ARG A 296 9.58 8.77 -21.39
N ILE A 297 9.18 9.09 -20.18
CA ILE A 297 10.10 9.47 -19.13
C ILE A 297 10.83 8.22 -18.64
N SER A 298 12.18 8.27 -18.62
CA SER A 298 13.00 7.19 -18.10
C SER A 298 12.81 7.04 -16.59
N GLU A 299 12.52 5.80 -16.15
CA GLU A 299 12.38 5.45 -14.74
C GLU A 299 13.67 4.88 -14.12
N LYS A 300 14.80 4.93 -14.86
CA LYS A 300 16.11 4.51 -14.36
C LYS A 300 16.62 5.43 -13.25
N LEU A 301 17.42 4.87 -12.37
CA LEU A 301 18.14 5.63 -11.36
C LEU A 301 19.50 6.09 -11.92
N TYR A 302 19.76 7.39 -11.88
CA TYR A 302 20.97 7.98 -12.43
C TYR A 302 21.92 8.44 -11.33
N GLY A 303 23.23 8.05 -11.43
CA GLY A 303 24.31 8.55 -10.58
C GLY A 303 24.16 8.22 -9.09
N ARG A 304 23.73 7.02 -8.77
CA ARG A 304 23.51 6.56 -7.39
C ARG A 304 24.30 5.29 -7.04
N GLU A 305 25.36 5.02 -7.80
CA GLU A 305 26.16 3.81 -7.66
C GLU A 305 26.82 3.72 -6.28
N LYS A 306 27.39 4.83 -5.78
CA LYS A 306 28.01 4.88 -4.45
C LYS A 306 27.02 4.66 -3.32
N GLU A 307 25.85 5.28 -3.42
CA GLU A 307 24.79 5.12 -2.43
C GLU A 307 24.25 3.68 -2.39
N LYS A 308 24.20 3.01 -3.55
CA LYS A 308 23.86 1.58 -3.63
C LYS A 308 24.89 0.71 -2.94
N GLU A 309 26.19 0.94 -3.19
CA GLU A 309 27.29 0.20 -2.53
C GLU A 309 27.18 0.28 -1.00
N ILE A 310 26.91 1.46 -0.45
CA ILE A 310 26.73 1.64 1.00
C ILE A 310 25.55 0.80 1.54
N ILE A 311 24.44 0.73 0.80
CA ILE A 311 23.28 -0.07 1.20
C ILE A 311 23.63 -1.57 1.15
N GLU A 312 24.31 -2.02 0.12
CA GLU A 312 24.75 -3.39 -0.06
C GLU A 312 25.72 -3.83 1.04
N GLU A 313 26.65 -2.95 1.44
CA GLU A 313 27.56 -3.18 2.57
C GLU A 313 26.79 -3.35 3.90
N ALA A 314 25.80 -2.48 4.16
CA ALA A 314 24.97 -2.58 5.37
C ALA A 314 24.16 -3.90 5.40
N ILE A 315 23.63 -4.31 4.27
CA ILE A 315 22.91 -5.60 4.14
C ILE A 315 23.86 -6.76 4.41
N SER A 316 25.08 -6.73 3.85
CA SER A 316 26.10 -7.77 4.07
C SER A 316 26.53 -7.85 5.54
N ALA A 317 26.59 -6.71 6.23
CA ALA A 317 26.88 -6.66 7.67
C ALA A 317 25.81 -7.38 8.50
N VAL A 318 24.52 -7.23 8.14
CA VAL A 318 23.40 -7.91 8.82
C VAL A 318 23.46 -9.44 8.63
N TYR A 319 23.79 -9.93 7.43
CA TYR A 319 24.04 -11.35 7.19
C TYR A 319 25.20 -11.90 8.04
N SER A 320 26.18 -11.04 8.35
CA SER A 320 27.30 -11.37 9.24
C SER A 320 26.95 -11.27 10.74
N GLY A 321 25.71 -10.93 11.08
CA GLY A 321 25.24 -10.79 12.46
C GLY A 321 25.56 -9.44 13.12
N VAL A 322 26.02 -8.44 12.33
CA VAL A 322 26.25 -7.08 12.83
C VAL A 322 24.93 -6.30 12.83
N LYS A 323 24.65 -5.61 13.91
CA LYS A 323 23.51 -4.69 13.99
C LYS A 323 23.80 -3.45 13.15
N ALA A 324 23.00 -3.22 12.12
CA ALA A 324 23.18 -2.07 11.23
C ALA A 324 21.87 -1.30 11.03
N ALA A 325 22.00 0.00 10.82
CA ALA A 325 20.92 0.87 10.41
C ALA A 325 21.40 1.84 9.33
N ILE A 326 20.50 2.27 8.46
CA ILE A 326 20.79 3.25 7.42
C ILE A 326 19.92 4.48 7.65
N LEU A 327 20.50 5.67 7.61
CA LEU A 327 19.78 6.94 7.62
C LEU A 327 19.95 7.64 6.28
N ILE A 328 18.89 7.70 5.48
CA ILE A 328 18.87 8.36 4.18
C ILE A 328 18.26 9.75 4.32
N LYS A 329 19.08 10.76 4.03
CA LYS A 329 18.69 12.17 4.09
C LYS A 329 18.67 12.80 2.70
N GLY A 330 17.73 13.72 2.46
CA GLY A 330 17.68 14.48 1.22
C GLY A 330 16.41 15.30 1.10
N LYS A 331 16.42 16.30 0.26
CA LYS A 331 15.23 17.13 -0.01
C LYS A 331 14.07 16.29 -0.52
N SER A 332 12.85 16.81 -0.37
CA SER A 332 11.66 16.17 -0.93
C SER A 332 11.81 15.98 -2.44
N GLY A 333 11.44 14.81 -2.98
CA GLY A 333 11.52 14.51 -4.42
C GLY A 333 12.89 14.09 -4.96
N THR A 334 13.93 13.93 -4.12
CA THR A 334 15.29 13.52 -4.57
C THR A 334 15.45 12.04 -4.89
N GLY A 335 14.38 11.23 -4.74
CA GLY A 335 14.41 9.81 -5.07
C GLY A 335 14.87 8.87 -3.94
N LYS A 336 14.76 9.28 -2.67
CA LYS A 336 15.17 8.48 -1.50
C LYS A 336 14.53 7.10 -1.46
N THR A 337 13.23 7.04 -1.61
CA THR A 337 12.46 5.78 -1.61
C THR A 337 12.77 4.92 -2.84
N SER A 338 12.96 5.58 -4.00
CA SER A 338 13.34 4.89 -5.25
C SER A 338 14.72 4.24 -5.17
N LEU A 339 15.69 4.88 -4.49
CA LEU A 339 17.02 4.32 -4.26
C LEU A 339 16.95 2.96 -3.54
N ILE A 340 16.21 2.90 -2.43
CA ILE A 340 16.05 1.65 -1.67
C ILE A 340 15.38 0.57 -2.52
N GLN A 341 14.28 0.92 -3.18
CA GLN A 341 13.54 -0.04 -4.02
C GLN A 341 14.40 -0.60 -5.15
N ASP A 342 15.16 0.26 -5.83
CA ASP A 342 16.02 -0.15 -6.93
C ASP A 342 17.21 -1.00 -6.44
N THR A 343 17.76 -0.72 -5.26
CA THR A 343 18.86 -1.51 -4.67
C THR A 343 18.39 -2.91 -4.24
N ILE A 344 17.21 -3.02 -3.60
CA ILE A 344 16.63 -4.31 -3.20
C ILE A 344 16.41 -5.21 -4.43
N LEU A 345 16.10 -4.61 -5.57
CA LEU A 345 15.87 -5.31 -6.85
C LEU A 345 17.14 -5.71 -7.58
N SER A 346 18.33 -5.30 -7.11
CA SER A 346 19.60 -5.73 -7.69
C SER A 346 19.78 -7.26 -7.59
N LYS A 347 20.50 -7.85 -8.55
CA LYS A 347 20.58 -9.32 -8.77
C LYS A 347 20.98 -10.14 -7.53
N GLU A 348 21.69 -9.56 -6.58
CA GLU A 348 22.27 -10.27 -5.44
C GLU A 348 21.39 -10.23 -4.19
N LEU A 349 20.44 -9.28 -4.10
CA LEU A 349 19.66 -9.02 -2.88
C LEU A 349 18.18 -9.45 -2.95
N ASN A 350 17.77 -10.06 -4.03
CA ASN A 350 16.38 -10.42 -4.32
C ASN A 350 15.71 -11.40 -3.32
N THR A 351 16.50 -12.05 -2.46
CA THR A 351 15.99 -12.92 -1.38
C THR A 351 15.66 -12.16 -0.11
N LEU A 352 16.07 -10.89 -0.02
CA LEU A 352 15.89 -10.08 1.18
C LEU A 352 14.45 -9.57 1.28
N ARG A 353 13.79 -9.88 2.38
CA ARG A 353 12.42 -9.42 2.67
C ARG A 353 12.45 -7.95 3.08
N SER A 354 11.51 -7.17 2.58
CA SER A 354 11.39 -5.76 2.96
C SER A 354 9.95 -5.43 3.37
N PHE A 355 9.80 -4.70 4.46
CA PHE A 355 8.51 -4.24 5.00
C PHE A 355 8.57 -2.73 5.18
N LYS A 356 7.53 -2.03 4.73
CA LYS A 356 7.53 -0.58 4.67
C LYS A 356 6.42 0.03 5.53
N GLY A 357 6.79 1.05 6.33
CA GLY A 357 5.87 1.95 6.98
C GLY A 357 6.20 3.40 6.64
N LYS A 358 5.17 4.23 6.44
CA LYS A 358 5.34 5.65 6.15
C LYS A 358 4.65 6.49 7.21
N PHE A 359 5.39 7.43 7.81
CA PHE A 359 4.80 8.46 8.66
C PHE A 359 4.18 9.55 7.78
N GLU A 360 3.03 10.07 8.21
CA GLU A 360 2.32 11.14 7.52
C GLU A 360 2.10 12.31 8.50
N GLU A 361 2.30 13.53 8.02
CA GLU A 361 2.12 14.74 8.83
C GLU A 361 0.72 14.81 9.45
N ASP A 362 -0.30 14.48 8.65
CA ASP A 362 -1.70 14.49 9.05
C ASP A 362 -2.06 13.41 10.09
N LYS A 363 -1.24 12.37 10.22
CA LYS A 363 -1.45 11.23 11.13
C LYS A 363 -0.45 11.18 12.28
N LYS A 364 0.31 12.25 12.49
CA LYS A 364 1.32 12.37 13.56
C LYS A 364 0.76 12.12 14.96
N GLU A 365 -0.53 12.37 15.18
CA GLU A 365 -1.22 12.10 16.45
C GLU A 365 -1.68 10.64 16.61
N ILE A 366 -1.57 9.80 15.55
CA ILE A 366 -1.95 8.38 15.61
C ILE A 366 -0.73 7.57 16.06
N PRO A 367 -0.75 6.97 17.28
CA PRO A 367 0.39 6.24 17.79
C PRO A 367 0.76 5.03 16.94
N TYR A 368 2.05 4.82 16.73
CA TYR A 368 2.64 3.66 16.03
C TYR A 368 2.15 3.47 14.59
N PHE A 369 1.61 4.50 13.93
CA PHE A 369 0.95 4.38 12.63
C PHE A 369 1.84 3.67 11.58
N ALA A 370 3.08 4.14 11.37
CA ALA A 370 4.00 3.54 10.40
C ALA A 370 4.54 2.16 10.85
N LEU A 371 4.77 1.97 12.13
CA LEU A 371 5.23 0.68 12.67
C LEU A 371 4.15 -0.40 12.52
N ARG A 372 2.90 -0.01 12.71
CA ARG A 372 1.76 -0.90 12.49
C ARG A 372 1.65 -1.36 11.04
N GLN A 373 1.88 -0.47 10.07
CA GLN A 373 1.92 -0.83 8.66
C GLN A 373 2.95 -1.94 8.40
N ILE A 374 4.17 -1.81 8.94
CA ILE A 374 5.22 -2.82 8.85
C ILE A 374 4.75 -4.16 9.42
N LEU A 375 4.14 -4.14 10.60
CA LEU A 375 3.72 -5.37 11.30
C LEU A 375 2.55 -6.05 10.59
N VAL A 376 1.61 -5.29 10.05
CA VAL A 376 0.49 -5.81 9.23
C VAL A 376 1.02 -6.43 7.93
N GLU A 377 1.93 -5.74 7.24
CA GLU A 377 2.57 -6.26 6.03
C GLU A 377 3.35 -7.55 6.32
N LEU A 378 4.05 -7.61 7.47
CA LEU A 378 4.73 -8.81 7.95
C LEU A 378 3.73 -9.96 8.22
N CYS A 379 2.64 -9.71 8.92
CA CYS A 379 1.60 -10.73 9.17
C CYS A 379 1.02 -11.26 7.86
N ASN A 380 0.70 -10.39 6.92
CA ASN A 380 0.20 -10.78 5.61
C ASN A 380 1.24 -11.62 4.85
N HIS A 381 2.52 -11.24 4.90
CA HIS A 381 3.60 -12.02 4.30
C HIS A 381 3.73 -13.40 4.94
N LEU A 382 3.66 -13.52 6.27
CA LEU A 382 3.74 -14.82 6.96
C LEU A 382 2.57 -15.74 6.58
N LEU A 383 1.38 -15.19 6.36
CA LEU A 383 0.21 -15.95 5.89
C LEU A 383 0.36 -16.49 4.46
N THR A 384 1.32 -15.99 3.67
CA THR A 384 1.60 -16.51 2.32
C THR A 384 2.58 -17.69 2.31
N GLN A 385 3.20 -18.01 3.44
CA GLN A 385 4.16 -19.10 3.54
C GLN A 385 3.48 -20.47 3.50
N SER A 386 4.27 -21.52 3.33
CA SER A 386 3.75 -22.89 3.37
C SER A 386 3.09 -23.20 4.73
N GLU A 387 2.12 -24.10 4.74
CA GLU A 387 1.41 -24.47 5.97
C GLU A 387 2.37 -25.02 7.05
N TYR A 388 3.45 -25.69 6.64
CA TYR A 388 4.49 -26.16 7.54
C TYR A 388 5.24 -25.00 8.21
N GLU A 389 5.63 -24.00 7.46
CA GLU A 389 6.32 -22.81 7.97
C GLU A 389 5.41 -21.99 8.89
N ILE A 390 4.14 -21.78 8.51
CA ILE A 390 3.16 -21.10 9.35
C ILE A 390 2.99 -21.80 10.70
N ARG A 391 2.90 -23.13 10.71
CA ARG A 391 2.81 -23.91 11.95
C ARG A 391 4.07 -23.80 12.80
N SER A 392 5.25 -23.77 12.18
CA SER A 392 6.53 -23.57 12.87
C SER A 392 6.60 -22.19 13.52
N PHE A 393 6.22 -21.13 12.79
CA PHE A 393 6.13 -19.77 13.32
C PHE A 393 5.14 -19.66 14.49
N ARG A 394 3.94 -20.23 14.34
CA ARG A 394 2.94 -20.25 15.41
C ARG A 394 3.49 -20.86 16.70
N ARG A 395 4.23 -21.96 16.58
CA ARG A 395 4.83 -22.62 17.74
C ARG A 395 5.89 -21.71 18.39
N GLU A 396 6.81 -21.17 17.61
CA GLU A 396 7.88 -20.30 18.10
C GLU A 396 7.33 -19.03 18.78
N ILE A 397 6.34 -18.37 18.16
CA ILE A 397 5.68 -17.19 18.72
C ILE A 397 4.98 -17.54 20.05
N ARG A 398 4.28 -18.68 20.11
CA ARG A 398 3.63 -19.12 21.36
C ARG A 398 4.64 -19.46 22.46
N GLU A 399 5.76 -20.07 22.12
CA GLU A 399 6.84 -20.40 23.08
C GLU A 399 7.49 -19.12 23.65
N LYS A 400 7.75 -18.11 22.80
CA LYS A 400 8.42 -16.86 23.22
C LYS A 400 7.50 -15.88 23.93
N LEU A 401 6.23 -15.82 23.57
CA LEU A 401 5.28 -14.82 24.08
C LEU A 401 4.33 -15.36 25.15
N GLY A 402 4.01 -16.67 25.14
CA GLY A 402 3.09 -17.27 26.09
C GLY A 402 1.74 -16.54 26.16
N ASP A 403 1.28 -16.23 27.39
CA ASP A 403 0.01 -15.52 27.61
C ASP A 403 -0.01 -14.06 27.11
N ASN A 404 1.16 -13.49 26.78
CA ASN A 404 1.27 -12.09 26.36
C ASN A 404 0.85 -11.86 24.90
N ILE A 405 0.49 -12.90 24.17
CA ILE A 405 -0.05 -12.84 22.80
C ILE A 405 -1.26 -11.89 22.72
N HIS A 406 -2.07 -11.79 23.79
CA HIS A 406 -3.23 -10.89 23.81
C HIS A 406 -2.87 -9.41 23.62
N LEU A 407 -1.67 -8.97 24.03
CA LEU A 407 -1.23 -7.59 23.78
C LEU A 407 -0.95 -7.34 22.30
N LEU A 408 -0.37 -8.31 21.59
CA LEU A 408 -0.20 -8.23 20.15
C LEU A 408 -1.53 -8.20 19.41
N THR A 409 -2.53 -9.01 19.83
CA THR A 409 -3.85 -9.00 19.18
C THR A 409 -4.61 -7.69 19.39
N GLN A 410 -4.35 -6.99 20.49
CA GLN A 410 -4.87 -5.63 20.70
C GLN A 410 -4.14 -4.59 19.83
N PHE A 411 -2.83 -4.78 19.64
CA PHE A 411 -2.00 -3.86 18.86
C PHE A 411 -2.13 -4.08 17.35
N ILE A 412 -2.19 -5.36 16.92
CA ILE A 412 -2.32 -5.80 15.52
C ILE A 412 -3.45 -6.83 15.46
N PRO A 413 -4.71 -6.42 15.24
CA PRO A 413 -5.84 -7.37 15.15
C PRO A 413 -5.65 -8.44 14.07
N GLU A 414 -4.95 -8.12 12.98
CA GLU A 414 -4.67 -9.00 11.85
C GLU A 414 -3.88 -10.26 12.26
N ILE A 415 -3.13 -10.21 13.36
CA ILE A 415 -2.36 -11.35 13.88
C ILE A 415 -3.25 -12.49 14.38
N VAL A 416 -4.53 -12.23 14.66
CA VAL A 416 -5.53 -13.23 15.04
C VAL A 416 -5.62 -14.33 13.97
N ASN A 417 -5.61 -13.94 12.71
CA ASN A 417 -5.64 -14.87 11.58
C ASN A 417 -4.36 -15.73 11.50
N LEU A 418 -3.21 -15.14 11.82
CA LEU A 418 -1.93 -15.85 11.85
C LEU A 418 -1.86 -16.85 13.01
N LEU A 419 -2.31 -16.48 14.20
CA LEU A 419 -2.14 -17.27 15.43
C LEU A 419 -3.32 -18.18 15.75
N GLU A 420 -4.47 -18.04 15.06
CA GLU A 420 -5.73 -18.76 15.35
C GLU A 420 -6.14 -18.66 16.82
N VAL A 421 -5.99 -17.47 17.39
CA VAL A 421 -6.37 -17.18 18.78
C VAL A 421 -7.72 -16.50 18.76
N HIS A 422 -8.72 -17.06 19.46
CA HIS A 422 -9.98 -16.34 19.66
C HIS A 422 -9.72 -15.10 20.51
N SER A 423 -10.29 -13.96 20.12
CA SER A 423 -10.20 -12.71 20.89
C SER A 423 -10.65 -12.95 22.34
N VAL A 424 -9.69 -12.94 23.25
CA VAL A 424 -9.97 -13.09 24.67
C VAL A 424 -10.65 -11.81 25.17
N SER A 425 -11.83 -11.96 25.76
CA SER A 425 -12.60 -10.91 26.39
C SER A 425 -11.77 -10.09 27.37
N SER A 426 -12.03 -8.79 27.38
CA SER A 426 -11.34 -7.65 27.98
C SER A 426 -11.20 -7.61 29.53
N ASP A 427 -11.08 -8.72 30.22
CA ASP A 427 -11.04 -8.74 31.70
C ASP A 427 -9.62 -8.77 32.33
N TYR A 428 -8.56 -8.72 31.52
CA TYR A 428 -7.19 -8.60 32.04
C TYR A 428 -6.74 -7.14 32.10
N GLN A 429 -7.16 -6.46 33.18
CA GLN A 429 -6.50 -5.25 33.69
C GLN A 429 -5.16 -5.65 34.36
N SER A 430 -4.12 -5.93 33.60
CA SER A 430 -2.81 -6.19 34.18
C SER A 430 -1.70 -5.50 33.40
N GLN A 431 -1.03 -4.62 34.14
CA GLN A 431 0.25 -3.96 33.87
C GLN A 431 0.29 -2.99 32.68
N LYS A 432 0.09 -1.71 33.02
CA LYS A 432 0.30 -0.52 32.20
C LYS A 432 1.81 -0.18 32.12
N ASP A 433 2.64 -1.06 31.58
CA ASP A 433 4.06 -0.78 31.40
C ASP A 433 4.40 -0.75 29.92
N ASP A 434 4.74 0.45 29.40
CA ASP A 434 5.13 0.67 28.00
C ASP A 434 6.26 -0.26 27.58
N GLN A 435 7.22 -0.46 28.48
CA GLN A 435 8.37 -1.33 28.24
C GLN A 435 7.94 -2.78 27.99
N PHE A 436 6.83 -3.21 28.57
CA PHE A 436 6.34 -4.56 28.39
C PHE A 436 5.77 -4.80 26.97
N LEU A 437 5.00 -3.83 26.41
CA LEU A 437 4.56 -3.88 25.02
C LEU A 437 5.76 -3.90 24.07
N PHE A 438 6.78 -3.08 24.36
CA PHE A 438 8.00 -3.02 23.55
C PHE A 438 8.75 -4.35 23.53
N VAL A 439 8.87 -5.02 24.68
CA VAL A 439 9.44 -6.36 24.78
C VAL A 439 8.64 -7.38 23.97
N VAL A 440 7.31 -7.32 24.02
CA VAL A 440 6.42 -8.23 23.26
C VAL A 440 6.61 -8.04 21.75
N ILE A 441 6.67 -6.79 21.29
CA ILE A 441 6.89 -6.47 19.85
C ILE A 441 8.29 -6.93 19.43
N LEU A 442 9.33 -6.67 20.24
CA LEU A 442 10.69 -7.11 19.93
C LEU A 442 10.77 -8.64 19.81
N ARG A 443 10.20 -9.38 20.78
CA ARG A 443 10.16 -10.84 20.74
C ARG A 443 9.40 -11.39 19.53
N PHE A 444 8.33 -10.73 19.14
CA PHE A 444 7.61 -11.07 17.91
C PHE A 444 8.52 -10.91 16.68
N LEU A 445 9.18 -9.76 16.53
CA LEU A 445 10.11 -9.48 15.42
C LEU A 445 11.30 -10.48 15.44
N SER A 446 11.89 -10.76 16.60
CA SER A 446 12.98 -11.72 16.77
C SER A 446 12.57 -13.19 16.55
N SER A 447 11.26 -13.48 16.50
CA SER A 447 10.75 -14.79 16.08
C SER A 447 10.64 -14.89 14.56
N CYS A 448 10.49 -13.76 13.88
CA CYS A 448 10.32 -13.71 12.43
C CYS A 448 11.65 -13.58 11.68
N PHE A 449 12.67 -12.99 12.30
CA PHE A 449 13.93 -12.64 11.65
C PHE A 449 15.14 -13.15 12.42
N ASN A 450 16.18 -13.53 11.69
CA ASN A 450 17.50 -13.91 12.19
C ASN A 450 18.55 -13.68 11.11
N ARG A 451 19.84 -13.88 11.42
CA ARG A 451 20.95 -13.69 10.47
C ARG A 451 20.87 -14.52 9.18
N HIS A 452 20.18 -15.68 9.22
CA HIS A 452 20.00 -16.54 8.05
C HIS A 452 18.78 -16.16 7.22
N ASN A 453 17.86 -15.40 7.82
CA ASN A 453 16.63 -14.93 7.21
C ASN A 453 16.38 -13.47 7.60
N PRO A 454 17.26 -12.54 7.14
CA PRO A 454 17.15 -11.15 7.51
C PRO A 454 16.03 -10.41 6.76
N ALA A 455 15.66 -9.25 7.28
CA ALA A 455 14.68 -8.35 6.67
C ALA A 455 15.07 -6.88 6.77
N LEU A 456 14.61 -6.08 5.81
CA LEU A 456 14.63 -4.62 5.85
C LEU A 456 13.33 -4.09 6.43
N LEU A 457 13.45 -3.25 7.44
CA LEU A 457 12.33 -2.50 8.02
C LEU A 457 12.47 -1.04 7.62
N ILE A 458 11.70 -0.61 6.62
CA ILE A 458 11.81 0.70 6.01
C ILE A 458 10.81 1.65 6.66
N LEU A 459 11.31 2.70 7.30
CA LEU A 459 10.51 3.76 7.90
C LEU A 459 10.72 5.06 7.12
N ASP A 460 9.69 5.44 6.37
CA ASP A 460 9.71 6.61 5.49
C ASP A 460 9.15 7.85 6.19
N ASP A 461 9.70 9.02 5.87
CA ASP A 461 9.32 10.32 6.42
C ASP A 461 9.39 10.41 7.97
N VAL A 462 10.46 9.90 8.59
CA VAL A 462 10.63 9.78 10.05
C VAL A 462 10.51 11.12 10.79
N GLN A 463 10.69 12.27 10.13
CA GLN A 463 10.45 13.60 10.70
C GLN A 463 9.01 13.81 11.19
N TRP A 464 8.05 13.00 10.71
CA TRP A 464 6.64 13.01 11.14
C TRP A 464 6.30 11.92 12.15
N ALA A 465 7.34 11.23 12.70
CA ALA A 465 7.11 10.14 13.63
C ALA A 465 6.48 10.63 14.95
N ASP A 466 5.51 9.88 15.44
CA ASP A 466 4.93 10.09 16.75
C ASP A 466 5.91 9.69 17.88
N SER A 467 5.73 10.26 19.06
CA SER A 467 6.63 10.04 20.20
C SER A 467 6.68 8.59 20.69
N ALA A 468 5.58 7.85 20.54
CA ALA A 468 5.49 6.45 20.96
C ALA A 468 6.28 5.55 20.01
N SER A 469 6.18 5.79 18.69
CA SER A 469 7.01 5.13 17.68
C SER A 469 8.51 5.37 17.91
N LEU A 470 8.90 6.62 18.19
CA LEU A 470 10.30 6.96 18.48
C LEU A 470 10.82 6.24 19.73
N SER A 471 10.02 6.15 20.77
CA SER A 471 10.39 5.44 22.01
C SER A 471 10.55 3.94 21.79
N LEU A 472 9.68 3.32 20.96
CA LEU A 472 9.80 1.91 20.60
C LEU A 472 11.05 1.65 19.75
N ILE A 473 11.33 2.48 18.75
CA ILE A 473 12.54 2.38 17.92
C ILE A 473 13.80 2.49 18.81
N GLU A 474 13.84 3.48 19.70
CA GLU A 474 14.93 3.67 20.66
C GLU A 474 15.08 2.46 21.59
N PHE A 475 13.98 1.91 22.09
CA PHE A 475 14.00 0.71 22.91
C PHE A 475 14.59 -0.48 22.16
N ILE A 476 14.09 -0.76 20.95
CA ILE A 476 14.57 -1.87 20.11
C ILE A 476 16.08 -1.67 19.82
N SER A 477 16.51 -0.47 19.51
CA SER A 477 17.90 -0.17 19.16
C SER A 477 18.91 -0.50 20.27
N ARG A 478 18.48 -0.45 21.53
CA ARG A 478 19.31 -0.75 22.71
C ARG A 478 19.35 -2.22 23.12
N GLN A 479 18.49 -3.06 22.52
CA GLN A 479 18.41 -4.47 22.92
C GLN A 479 19.46 -5.33 22.22
N THR A 480 19.88 -6.41 22.89
CA THR A 480 20.82 -7.38 22.32
C THR A 480 20.14 -8.38 21.37
N GLU A 481 18.85 -8.58 21.50
CA GLU A 481 18.04 -9.55 20.75
C GLU A 481 17.70 -9.10 19.30
N TRP A 482 18.32 -8.03 18.82
CA TRP A 482 18.10 -7.53 17.46
C TRP A 482 19.10 -8.18 16.48
N GLU A 483 18.80 -9.36 16.00
CA GLU A 483 19.54 -10.00 14.91
C GLU A 483 18.67 -10.12 13.66
N GLY A 484 19.30 -10.01 12.48
CA GLY A 484 18.61 -10.20 11.20
C GLY A 484 17.66 -9.06 10.79
N MET A 485 17.73 -7.90 11.42
CA MET A 485 16.92 -6.73 11.04
C MET A 485 17.80 -5.57 10.62
N LEU A 486 17.55 -5.00 9.43
CA LEU A 486 18.15 -3.75 8.98
C LEU A 486 17.09 -2.65 8.98
N PHE A 487 17.22 -1.69 9.87
CA PHE A 487 16.37 -0.51 9.84
C PHE A 487 16.88 0.49 8.82
N VAL A 488 15.97 0.94 7.97
CA VAL A 488 16.22 1.99 6.99
C VAL A 488 15.32 3.17 7.30
N PHE A 489 15.93 4.23 7.81
CA PHE A 489 15.25 5.48 8.15
C PHE A 489 15.40 6.47 7.00
N ILE A 490 14.27 6.94 6.47
CA ILE A 490 14.24 7.94 5.40
C ILE A 490 13.69 9.23 5.96
N CYS A 491 14.43 10.34 5.79
CA CYS A 491 14.01 11.63 6.30
C CYS A 491 14.30 12.78 5.33
N ARG A 492 13.62 13.90 5.55
CA ARG A 492 13.85 15.13 4.80
C ARG A 492 14.96 15.93 5.46
N ASN A 493 15.83 16.51 4.65
CA ASN A 493 16.93 17.36 5.09
C ASN A 493 16.60 18.84 4.81
N GLU A 494 15.44 19.31 5.30
CA GLU A 494 15.02 20.70 5.24
C GLU A 494 15.41 21.37 6.57
N GLU A 495 15.69 22.69 6.58
CA GLU A 495 16.16 23.40 7.77
C GLU A 495 15.24 23.26 8.98
N GLU A 496 13.91 23.18 8.71
CA GLU A 496 12.87 23.00 9.73
C GLU A 496 12.99 21.67 10.52
N HIS A 497 13.69 20.69 9.97
CA HIS A 497 13.83 19.35 10.56
C HIS A 497 15.22 19.07 11.14
N SER A 498 16.13 20.04 11.11
CA SER A 498 17.52 19.86 11.54
C SER A 498 17.65 19.42 13.01
N ASP A 499 16.88 20.02 13.91
CA ASP A 499 16.90 19.70 15.34
C ASP A 499 16.37 18.29 15.63
N PHE A 500 15.32 17.90 14.90
CA PHE A 500 14.78 16.53 14.98
C PHE A 500 15.85 15.52 14.54
N LEU A 501 16.50 15.76 13.41
CA LEU A 501 17.51 14.85 12.85
C LEU A 501 18.70 14.66 13.80
N ASN A 502 19.19 15.72 14.40
CA ASN A 502 20.28 15.66 15.37
C ASN A 502 19.88 14.86 16.62
N SER A 503 18.71 15.15 17.18
CA SER A 503 18.18 14.41 18.33
C SER A 503 17.93 12.92 18.01
N PHE A 504 17.37 12.62 16.84
CA PHE A 504 17.11 11.24 16.38
C PHE A 504 18.42 10.48 16.21
N ARG A 505 19.41 11.10 15.57
CA ARG A 505 20.74 10.54 15.38
C ARG A 505 21.41 10.19 16.73
N GLU A 506 21.40 11.11 17.68
CA GLU A 506 22.00 10.90 19.01
C GLU A 506 21.34 9.73 19.75
N ARG A 507 20.01 9.59 19.64
CA ARG A 507 19.27 8.48 20.25
C ARG A 507 19.68 7.12 19.70
N ILE A 508 19.91 7.02 18.39
CA ILE A 508 20.32 5.77 17.73
C ILE A 508 21.82 5.50 17.94
N LEU A 509 22.67 6.50 17.85
CA LEU A 509 24.14 6.35 18.01
C LEU A 509 24.57 5.98 19.42
N ASN A 510 23.79 6.27 20.45
CA ASN A 510 24.01 5.80 21.82
C ASN A 510 23.85 4.28 21.98
N SER A 511 23.48 3.57 20.91
CA SER A 511 23.40 2.13 20.81
C SER A 511 24.61 1.58 20.03
N GLU A 512 25.00 0.35 20.28
CA GLU A 512 26.09 -0.35 19.57
C GLU A 512 25.71 -0.73 18.13
N ILE A 513 25.13 0.17 17.36
CA ILE A 513 24.64 -0.04 16.01
C ILE A 513 25.57 0.62 15.00
N LEU A 514 25.92 -0.12 13.93
CA LEU A 514 26.59 0.46 12.77
C LEU A 514 25.59 1.33 11.99
N LEU A 515 25.58 2.65 12.26
CA LEU A 515 24.75 3.60 11.50
C LEU A 515 25.50 4.12 10.28
N GLN A 516 25.00 3.78 9.09
CA GLN A 516 25.46 4.36 7.83
C GLN A 516 24.54 5.51 7.40
N GLU A 517 25.14 6.64 7.01
CA GLU A 517 24.40 7.82 6.58
C GLU A 517 24.60 8.08 5.10
N ILE A 518 23.48 8.23 4.38
CA ILE A 518 23.43 8.57 2.96
C ILE A 518 22.77 9.92 2.79
N SER A 519 23.45 10.86 2.14
CA SER A 519 22.89 12.17 1.82
C SER A 519 22.65 12.27 0.31
N LEU A 520 21.36 12.25 -0.10
CA LEU A 520 20.98 12.34 -1.50
C LEU A 520 20.93 13.79 -1.99
N ASN A 521 21.86 14.11 -2.90
CA ASN A 521 21.89 15.40 -3.59
C ASN A 521 21.02 15.37 -4.85
N PRO A 522 20.57 16.53 -5.36
CA PRO A 522 19.95 16.64 -6.68
C PRO A 522 20.86 16.07 -7.80
N LEU A 523 20.27 15.76 -8.94
CA LEU A 523 21.00 15.28 -10.11
C LEU A 523 21.87 16.39 -10.71
N ASP A 524 23.07 16.07 -11.11
CA ASP A 524 23.92 16.97 -11.86
C ASP A 524 23.52 17.07 -13.35
N PRO A 525 24.01 18.07 -14.11
CA PRO A 525 23.68 18.23 -15.52
C PRO A 525 24.02 17.03 -16.40
N MET A 526 25.07 16.26 -16.06
CA MET A 526 25.46 15.07 -16.83
C MET A 526 24.46 13.93 -16.65
N MET A 527 23.96 13.75 -15.42
CA MET A 527 22.91 12.78 -15.13
C MET A 527 21.60 13.14 -15.82
N ILE A 528 21.23 14.44 -15.85
CA ILE A 528 20.04 14.93 -16.58
C ILE A 528 20.20 14.73 -18.09
N ARG A 529 21.39 14.91 -18.64
CA ARG A 529 21.66 14.62 -20.06
C ARG A 529 21.39 13.17 -20.38
N ASN A 530 21.88 12.23 -19.56
CA ASN A 530 21.63 10.80 -19.74
C ASN A 530 20.13 10.50 -19.64
N TYR A 531 19.42 11.11 -18.68
CA TYR A 531 17.97 11.00 -18.54
C TYR A 531 17.22 11.48 -19.78
N VAL A 532 17.58 12.63 -20.37
CA VAL A 532 16.97 13.17 -21.59
C VAL A 532 17.26 12.23 -22.77
N THR A 533 18.51 11.77 -22.94
CA THR A 533 18.90 10.84 -24.01
C THR A 533 18.16 9.51 -23.92
N ASP A 534 17.95 9.00 -22.70
CA ASP A 534 17.18 7.75 -22.51
C ASP A 534 15.68 7.96 -22.78
N SER A 535 15.16 9.16 -22.58
CA SER A 535 13.73 9.48 -22.74
C SER A 535 13.35 9.86 -24.18
N LEU A 536 14.24 10.58 -24.90
CA LEU A 536 14.01 11.09 -26.26
C LEU A 536 15.23 10.84 -27.13
N ASP A 537 14.99 10.58 -28.42
CA ASP A 537 16.04 10.52 -29.45
C ASP A 537 16.17 11.89 -30.12
N LEU A 538 16.98 12.77 -29.51
CA LEU A 538 17.22 14.13 -29.97
C LEU A 538 18.61 14.28 -30.56
N GLN A 539 18.80 15.30 -31.39
CA GLN A 539 20.15 15.70 -31.82
C GLN A 539 20.95 16.23 -30.62
N GLU A 540 22.27 16.11 -30.68
CA GLU A 540 23.16 16.44 -29.57
C GLU A 540 23.03 17.89 -29.08
N GLU A 541 22.81 18.83 -30.01
CA GLU A 541 22.64 20.25 -29.70
C GLU A 541 21.34 20.54 -28.94
N ASP A 542 20.25 19.91 -29.40
CA ASP A 542 18.94 19.99 -28.75
C ASP A 542 18.93 19.33 -27.36
N THR A 543 19.61 18.17 -27.25
CA THR A 543 19.79 17.47 -25.96
C THR A 543 20.51 18.36 -24.95
N LYS A 544 21.59 19.02 -25.36
CA LYS A 544 22.35 19.92 -24.49
C LYS A 544 21.52 21.11 -24.04
N LYS A 545 20.86 21.78 -24.96
CA LYS A 545 20.02 22.95 -24.68
C LYS A 545 18.84 22.61 -23.76
N LEU A 546 18.17 21.47 -24.01
CA LEU A 546 17.08 20.99 -23.17
C LEU A 546 17.58 20.62 -21.77
N THR A 547 18.74 19.98 -21.65
CA THR A 547 19.40 19.65 -20.36
C THR A 547 19.64 20.90 -19.52
N GLU A 548 20.20 21.97 -20.13
CA GLU A 548 20.48 23.22 -19.44
C GLU A 548 19.19 23.86 -18.91
N ILE A 549 18.13 23.90 -19.71
CA ILE A 549 16.81 24.43 -19.31
C ILE A 549 16.23 23.59 -18.16
N LEU A 550 16.22 22.27 -18.28
CA LEU A 550 15.69 21.38 -17.27
C LEU A 550 16.46 21.53 -15.95
N TYR A 551 17.81 21.62 -15.99
CA TYR A 551 18.60 21.84 -14.79
C TYR A 551 18.30 23.18 -14.14
N GLN A 552 18.28 24.27 -14.89
CA GLN A 552 17.99 25.62 -14.38
C GLN A 552 16.62 25.69 -13.68
N LYS A 553 15.61 24.99 -14.20
CA LYS A 553 14.25 25.03 -13.67
C LYS A 553 14.04 24.15 -12.46
N THR A 554 14.65 22.98 -12.43
CA THR A 554 14.39 21.95 -11.43
C THR A 554 15.48 21.86 -10.37
N ASN A 555 16.60 22.59 -10.54
CA ASN A 555 17.81 22.45 -9.75
C ASN A 555 18.23 20.97 -9.57
N GLY A 556 17.99 20.14 -10.59
CA GLY A 556 18.31 18.73 -10.58
C GLY A 556 17.42 17.85 -9.70
N ASN A 557 16.30 18.36 -9.18
CA ASN A 557 15.37 17.55 -8.39
C ASN A 557 14.59 16.60 -9.31
N PRO A 558 14.71 15.24 -9.15
CA PRO A 558 14.09 14.27 -10.03
C PRO A 558 12.57 14.38 -10.15
N PHE A 559 11.87 14.68 -9.06
CA PHE A 559 10.42 14.84 -9.09
C PHE A 559 10.02 16.04 -9.97
N PHE A 560 10.64 17.16 -9.76
CA PHE A 560 10.36 18.36 -10.54
C PHE A 560 10.81 18.21 -12.00
N LEU A 561 11.91 17.49 -12.22
CA LEU A 561 12.40 17.15 -13.56
C LEU A 561 11.33 16.36 -14.34
N ASN A 562 10.81 15.30 -13.75
CA ASN A 562 9.76 14.48 -14.34
C ASN A 562 8.49 15.30 -14.62
N GLN A 563 8.05 16.11 -13.66
CA GLN A 563 6.83 16.92 -13.81
C GLN A 563 6.97 17.96 -14.93
N PHE A 564 8.07 18.72 -14.92
CA PHE A 564 8.30 19.74 -15.95
C PHE A 564 8.48 19.14 -17.33
N PHE A 565 9.19 18.02 -17.45
CA PHE A 565 9.41 17.34 -18.73
C PHE A 565 8.10 16.77 -19.30
N ASN A 566 7.28 16.14 -18.44
CA ASN A 566 5.94 15.67 -18.83
C ASN A 566 5.03 16.82 -19.27
N ASN A 567 5.10 17.96 -18.62
CA ASN A 567 4.32 19.15 -18.94
C ASN A 567 4.67 19.71 -20.31
N LEU A 568 5.97 19.77 -20.69
CA LEU A 568 6.40 20.16 -22.02
C LEU A 568 5.81 19.29 -23.14
N TYR A 569 5.66 17.99 -22.85
CA TYR A 569 5.03 17.06 -23.80
C TYR A 569 3.50 17.22 -23.84
N THR A 570 2.85 17.31 -22.71
CA THR A 570 1.38 17.42 -22.59
C THR A 570 0.86 18.71 -23.26
N GLU A 571 1.61 19.80 -23.15
CA GLU A 571 1.29 21.07 -23.82
C GLU A 571 1.76 21.12 -25.29
N SER A 572 2.23 19.97 -25.82
CA SER A 572 2.64 19.83 -27.21
C SER A 572 3.85 20.69 -27.61
N TYR A 573 4.71 21.09 -26.65
CA TYR A 573 5.96 21.79 -26.97
C TYR A 573 7.05 20.82 -27.41
N ILE A 574 6.86 19.53 -27.09
CA ILE A 574 7.67 18.41 -27.57
C ILE A 574 6.75 17.50 -28.38
N GLN A 575 7.01 17.33 -29.68
CA GLN A 575 6.16 16.56 -30.58
C GLN A 575 7.01 15.64 -31.48
N TYR A 576 6.50 14.43 -31.73
CA TYR A 576 7.09 13.54 -32.71
C TYR A 576 6.48 13.77 -34.09
N GLN A 577 7.29 14.17 -35.06
CA GLN A 577 6.87 14.38 -36.44
C GLN A 577 6.92 13.07 -37.21
N LYS A 578 5.78 12.43 -37.41
CA LYS A 578 5.69 11.13 -38.13
C LYS A 578 6.25 11.19 -39.56
N SER A 579 6.17 12.34 -40.23
CA SER A 579 6.65 12.55 -41.59
C SER A 579 8.17 12.53 -41.74
N SER A 580 8.88 13.08 -40.74
CA SER A 580 10.37 13.15 -40.71
C SER A 580 10.99 12.10 -39.80
N GLY A 581 10.20 11.46 -38.90
CA GLY A 581 10.68 10.49 -37.94
C GLY A 581 11.57 11.10 -36.87
N ILE A 582 11.39 12.39 -36.55
CA ILE A 582 12.25 13.16 -35.63
C ILE A 582 11.37 13.85 -34.58
N TRP A 583 11.90 13.99 -33.38
CA TRP A 583 11.31 14.84 -32.34
C TRP A 583 11.55 16.31 -32.64
N SER A 584 10.52 17.14 -32.59
CA SER A 584 10.59 18.60 -32.75
C SER A 584 10.29 19.27 -31.41
N LEU A 585 11.06 20.33 -31.11
CA LEU A 585 10.90 21.15 -29.90
C LEU A 585 10.54 22.59 -30.32
N ASP A 586 9.45 23.10 -29.71
CA ASP A 586 9.09 24.51 -29.83
C ASP A 586 9.90 25.35 -28.83
N TRP A 587 11.11 25.75 -29.22
CA TRP A 587 12.04 26.47 -28.36
C TRP A 587 11.47 27.81 -27.87
N ASP A 588 10.66 28.51 -28.66
CA ASP A 588 10.11 29.80 -28.26
C ASP A 588 9.12 29.65 -27.09
N GLN A 589 8.29 28.62 -27.14
CA GLN A 589 7.37 28.32 -26.05
C GLN A 589 8.07 27.74 -24.81
N ILE A 590 9.02 26.85 -25.03
CA ILE A 590 9.82 26.27 -23.94
C ILE A 590 10.55 27.38 -23.18
N ILE A 591 11.20 28.31 -23.87
CA ILE A 591 11.91 29.45 -23.27
C ILE A 591 10.94 30.41 -22.56
N LYS A 592 9.78 30.72 -23.13
CA LYS A 592 8.77 31.56 -22.48
C LYS A 592 8.27 30.94 -21.17
N LYS A 593 8.05 29.66 -21.14
CA LYS A 593 7.62 28.94 -19.91
C LYS A 593 8.70 28.91 -18.82
N THR A 594 9.97 29.15 -19.19
CA THR A 594 11.06 29.27 -18.22
C THR A 594 11.07 30.58 -17.42
N VAL A 595 10.22 31.55 -17.72
CA VAL A 595 10.16 32.84 -17.01
C VAL A 595 9.47 32.74 -15.64
N THR A 596 8.67 31.69 -15.36
CA THR A 596 8.11 31.46 -14.03
C THR A 596 9.15 30.92 -13.04
N GLU A 597 9.28 31.56 -11.88
CA GLU A 597 10.46 31.44 -11.02
C GLU A 597 10.57 30.13 -10.20
N ASN A 598 9.46 29.39 -9.96
CA ASN A 598 9.51 28.22 -9.07
C ASN A 598 8.57 27.09 -9.57
N VAL A 599 8.99 25.81 -9.42
CA VAL A 599 8.17 24.66 -9.82
C VAL A 599 6.95 24.47 -8.92
N LEU A 600 6.99 24.94 -7.67
CA LEU A 600 5.81 24.96 -6.79
C LEU A 600 4.74 25.91 -7.32
N ASP A 601 5.14 27.04 -7.91
CA ASP A 601 4.22 27.97 -8.56
C ASP A 601 3.58 27.35 -9.80
N LEU A 602 4.34 26.54 -10.56
CA LEU A 602 3.81 25.75 -11.67
C LEU A 602 2.76 24.74 -11.21
N LEU A 603 3.00 23.99 -10.14
CA LEU A 603 2.01 23.06 -9.57
C LEU A 603 0.75 23.80 -9.09
N THR A 604 0.92 24.96 -8.46
CA THR A 604 -0.20 25.80 -8.02
C THR A 604 -0.99 26.30 -9.23
N GLU A 605 -0.31 26.75 -10.27
CA GLU A 605 -0.93 27.19 -11.52
C GLU A 605 -1.67 26.05 -12.24
N GLU A 606 -1.07 24.85 -12.30
CA GLU A 606 -1.71 23.66 -12.85
C GLU A 606 -3.00 23.31 -12.09
N ILE A 607 -2.95 23.28 -10.76
CA ILE A 607 -4.12 23.00 -9.92
C ILE A 607 -5.21 24.07 -10.11
N THR A 608 -4.84 25.34 -10.23
CA THR A 608 -5.81 26.44 -10.40
C THR A 608 -6.43 26.45 -11.79
N ARG A 609 -5.76 25.93 -12.81
CA ARG A 609 -6.30 25.78 -14.18
C ARG A 609 -7.30 24.63 -14.31
N LEU A 610 -7.32 23.70 -13.35
CA LEU A 610 -8.28 22.60 -13.38
C LEU A 610 -9.72 23.11 -13.26
N PRO A 611 -10.70 22.39 -13.82
CA PRO A 611 -12.11 22.70 -13.63
C PRO A 611 -12.48 22.82 -12.14
N GLU A 612 -13.39 23.73 -11.79
CA GLU A 612 -13.78 24.00 -10.40
C GLU A 612 -14.21 22.73 -9.63
N ASN A 613 -14.92 21.83 -10.31
CA ASN A 613 -15.33 20.57 -9.73
C ASN A 613 -14.15 19.64 -9.42
N THR A 614 -13.13 19.62 -10.27
CA THR A 614 -11.88 18.87 -10.05
C THR A 614 -11.10 19.45 -8.87
N GLN A 615 -11.04 20.79 -8.76
CA GLN A 615 -10.41 21.44 -7.60
C GLN A 615 -11.15 21.10 -6.30
N LYS A 616 -12.50 21.08 -6.30
CA LYS A 616 -13.30 20.67 -5.13
C LYS A 616 -13.00 19.23 -4.73
N LEU A 617 -12.92 18.33 -5.70
CA LEU A 617 -12.56 16.93 -5.45
C LEU A 617 -11.16 16.80 -4.80
N LEU A 618 -10.16 17.50 -5.38
CA LEU A 618 -8.79 17.47 -4.87
C LEU A 618 -8.70 18.02 -3.45
N LYS A 619 -9.44 19.08 -3.10
CA LYS A 619 -9.49 19.64 -1.74
C LYS A 619 -10.02 18.64 -0.74
N VAL A 620 -11.08 17.90 -1.08
CA VAL A 620 -11.63 16.85 -0.20
C VAL A 620 -10.65 15.68 -0.09
N ALA A 621 -10.12 15.19 -1.22
CA ALA A 621 -9.14 14.12 -1.24
C ALA A 621 -7.89 14.46 -0.40
N ALA A 622 -7.38 15.69 -0.50
CA ALA A 622 -6.24 16.17 0.26
C ALA A 622 -6.51 16.24 1.79
N CYS A 623 -7.75 16.53 2.19
CA CYS A 623 -8.15 16.48 3.59
C CYS A 623 -8.31 15.05 4.14
N VAL A 624 -8.57 14.04 3.28
CA VAL A 624 -8.53 12.62 3.68
C VAL A 624 -7.08 12.19 3.95
N GLY A 625 -6.15 12.58 3.07
CA GLY A 625 -4.73 12.28 3.21
C GLY A 625 -4.03 12.06 1.88
N ASN A 626 -2.77 11.63 1.93
CA ASN A 626 -1.99 11.34 0.73
C ASN A 626 -2.49 10.09 -0.02
N LEU A 627 -3.02 9.14 0.73
CA LEU A 627 -3.72 7.93 0.27
C LEU A 627 -5.21 8.08 0.63
N PHE A 628 -6.11 7.92 -0.33
CA PHE A 628 -7.54 8.11 -0.11
C PHE A 628 -8.39 7.07 -0.85
N ASP A 629 -9.50 6.69 -0.21
CA ASP A 629 -10.45 5.70 -0.70
C ASP A 629 -11.54 6.35 -1.57
N LEU A 630 -11.86 5.72 -2.70
CA LEU A 630 -12.92 6.19 -3.60
C LEU A 630 -14.31 6.15 -2.92
N GLY A 631 -14.57 5.15 -2.06
CA GLY A 631 -15.81 5.04 -1.32
C GLY A 631 -16.07 6.23 -0.41
N ILE A 632 -15.01 6.78 0.22
CA ILE A 632 -15.12 8.01 1.03
C ILE A 632 -15.50 9.20 0.14
N LEU A 633 -14.84 9.36 -1.01
CA LEU A 633 -15.17 10.44 -1.95
C LEU A 633 -16.58 10.28 -2.54
N TYR A 634 -16.97 9.04 -2.88
CA TYR A 634 -18.28 8.75 -3.43
C TYR A 634 -19.41 9.12 -2.44
N ARG A 635 -19.23 8.82 -1.17
CA ARG A 635 -20.19 9.21 -0.12
C ARG A 635 -20.21 10.72 0.10
N TYR A 636 -19.05 11.37 0.09
CA TYR A 636 -18.97 12.84 0.23
C TYR A 636 -19.70 13.56 -0.90
N PHE A 637 -19.57 13.07 -2.14
CA PHE A 637 -20.18 13.66 -3.35
C PHE A 637 -21.41 12.87 -3.84
N GLN A 638 -22.12 12.17 -2.96
CA GLN A 638 -23.22 11.24 -3.30
C GLN A 638 -24.29 11.82 -4.25
N ASN A 639 -24.49 13.14 -4.26
CA ASN A 639 -25.42 13.81 -5.14
C ASN A 639 -24.82 14.19 -6.51
N SER A 640 -23.54 13.93 -6.74
CA SER A 640 -22.82 14.35 -7.95
C SER A 640 -21.69 13.38 -8.33
N PRO A 641 -21.99 12.12 -8.68
CA PRO A 641 -20.97 11.14 -9.05
C PRO A 641 -20.17 11.54 -10.30
N GLU A 642 -20.72 12.40 -11.15
CA GLU A 642 -20.04 12.97 -12.32
C GLU A 642 -18.81 13.82 -11.94
N ILE A 643 -18.86 14.50 -10.79
CA ILE A 643 -17.71 15.27 -10.27
C ILE A 643 -16.53 14.34 -10.01
N ILE A 644 -16.79 13.15 -9.47
CA ILE A 644 -15.75 12.17 -9.14
C ILE A 644 -15.15 11.59 -10.42
N GLU A 645 -16.00 11.15 -11.35
CA GLU A 645 -15.53 10.53 -12.61
C GLU A 645 -14.68 11.50 -13.41
N THR A 646 -15.21 12.69 -13.69
CA THR A 646 -14.50 13.69 -14.47
C THR A 646 -13.25 14.20 -13.75
N GLY A 647 -13.36 14.44 -12.44
CA GLY A 647 -12.25 14.92 -11.63
C GLY A 647 -11.10 13.92 -11.51
N ILE A 648 -11.40 12.65 -11.19
CA ILE A 648 -10.35 11.60 -11.09
C ILE A 648 -9.68 11.37 -12.44
N ARG A 649 -10.46 11.28 -13.53
CA ARG A 649 -9.91 11.10 -14.87
C ARG A 649 -8.94 12.23 -15.23
N GLU A 650 -9.32 13.47 -14.97
CA GLU A 650 -8.47 14.63 -15.27
C GLU A 650 -7.22 14.65 -14.39
N CYS A 651 -7.35 14.35 -13.09
CA CYS A 651 -6.21 14.27 -12.17
C CYS A 651 -5.19 13.19 -12.56
N ILE A 652 -5.65 12.03 -13.04
CA ILE A 652 -4.77 10.96 -13.52
C ILE A 652 -4.08 11.39 -14.82
N LYS A 653 -4.82 11.98 -15.77
CA LYS A 653 -4.27 12.46 -17.04
C LYS A 653 -3.16 13.50 -16.82
N GLN A 654 -3.33 14.37 -15.84
CA GLN A 654 -2.33 15.39 -15.47
C GLN A 654 -1.22 14.84 -14.58
N GLY A 655 -1.27 13.55 -14.16
CA GLY A 655 -0.27 12.93 -13.28
C GLY A 655 -0.30 13.46 -11.83
N ILE A 656 -1.40 14.11 -11.41
CA ILE A 656 -1.59 14.63 -10.05
C ILE A 656 -1.92 13.49 -9.08
N VAL A 657 -2.77 12.55 -9.52
CA VAL A 657 -3.23 11.40 -8.75
C VAL A 657 -2.86 10.13 -9.49
N ILE A 658 -2.47 9.11 -8.73
CA ILE A 658 -2.12 7.78 -9.23
C ILE A 658 -3.14 6.79 -8.65
N TYR A 659 -3.71 5.96 -9.51
CA TYR A 659 -4.49 4.82 -9.10
C TYR A 659 -3.57 3.78 -8.45
N GLN A 660 -3.86 3.43 -7.22
CA GLN A 660 -3.16 2.33 -6.56
C GLN A 660 -3.98 1.08 -6.81
N GLU A 661 -3.52 0.26 -7.76
CA GLU A 661 -4.24 -0.91 -8.23
C GLU A 661 -4.66 -1.80 -7.06
N SER A 662 -5.97 -1.87 -6.85
CA SER A 662 -6.65 -2.97 -6.18
C SER A 662 -6.87 -4.07 -7.23
N GLN A 663 -7.57 -5.13 -6.90
CA GLN A 663 -7.93 -6.20 -7.84
C GLN A 663 -8.80 -5.75 -9.04
N VAL A 664 -9.12 -4.48 -9.14
CA VAL A 664 -10.08 -3.89 -10.07
C VAL A 664 -9.37 -2.92 -10.99
N SER A 665 -9.54 -3.04 -12.31
CA SER A 665 -9.08 -2.04 -13.28
C SER A 665 -9.81 -0.71 -13.10
N LEU A 666 -9.11 0.40 -13.32
CA LEU A 666 -9.68 1.74 -13.16
C LEU A 666 -10.86 2.03 -14.12
N TYR A 667 -10.77 1.56 -15.36
CA TYR A 667 -11.73 1.92 -16.40
C TYR A 667 -13.18 1.55 -16.07
N PRO A 668 -13.52 0.30 -15.63
CA PRO A 668 -14.89 -0.05 -15.26
C PRO A 668 -15.38 0.76 -14.05
N VAL A 669 -14.51 1.08 -13.09
CA VAL A 669 -14.83 1.93 -11.94
C VAL A 669 -15.35 3.29 -12.41
N LEU A 670 -14.62 3.93 -13.32
CA LEU A 670 -15.02 5.22 -13.89
C LEU A 670 -16.33 5.12 -14.71
N GLN A 671 -16.54 4.01 -15.43
CA GLN A 671 -17.80 3.80 -16.19
C GLN A 671 -19.01 3.56 -15.28
N ILE A 672 -18.84 2.88 -14.15
CA ILE A 672 -19.91 2.67 -13.15
C ILE A 672 -20.27 3.99 -12.45
N LEU A 673 -19.27 4.83 -12.16
CA LEU A 673 -19.50 6.18 -11.63
C LEU A 673 -20.39 7.02 -12.57
N LYS A 674 -20.14 6.93 -13.88
CA LYS A 674 -20.87 7.70 -14.90
C LYS A 674 -22.34 7.26 -15.06
N LYS A 675 -22.71 6.04 -14.68
CA LYS A 675 -24.08 5.53 -14.84
C LYS A 675 -24.90 5.80 -13.57
N GLU A 676 -25.89 6.69 -13.63
CA GLU A 676 -26.79 7.00 -12.50
C GLU A 676 -27.59 5.77 -12.02
N ASN A 677 -28.01 4.88 -12.93
CA ASN A 677 -28.82 3.70 -12.64
C ASN A 677 -28.07 2.40 -12.97
N ALA A 678 -27.11 2.01 -12.16
CA ALA A 678 -26.64 0.62 -12.12
C ALA A 678 -27.59 -0.17 -11.20
N GLU A 679 -28.77 -0.53 -11.73
CA GLU A 679 -29.77 -1.32 -10.98
C GLU A 679 -29.14 -2.62 -10.46
N GLY A 680 -29.19 -2.80 -9.13
CA GLY A 680 -28.76 -4.02 -8.47
C GLY A 680 -27.30 -4.04 -7.95
N LEU A 681 -26.55 -2.93 -8.01
CA LEU A 681 -25.21 -2.82 -7.43
C LEU A 681 -25.22 -1.84 -6.24
N ASP A 682 -24.80 -2.30 -5.07
CA ASP A 682 -24.52 -1.39 -3.95
C ASP A 682 -23.19 -0.67 -4.20
N LYS A 683 -23.28 0.51 -4.83
CA LYS A 683 -22.11 1.32 -5.18
C LYS A 683 -21.25 1.68 -3.96
N ASN A 684 -21.84 1.79 -2.77
CA ASN A 684 -21.10 2.10 -1.55
C ASN A 684 -20.11 0.99 -1.19
N LYS A 685 -20.55 -0.27 -1.29
CA LYS A 685 -19.66 -1.44 -1.09
C LYS A 685 -18.68 -1.62 -2.24
N LEU A 686 -19.14 -1.33 -3.48
CA LEU A 686 -18.36 -1.56 -4.68
C LEU A 686 -17.11 -0.66 -4.77
N PHE A 687 -17.21 0.59 -4.29
CA PHE A 687 -16.10 1.57 -4.35
C PHE A 687 -15.22 1.55 -3.10
N GLU A 688 -15.57 0.78 -2.08
CA GLU A 688 -14.79 0.61 -0.87
C GLU A 688 -13.53 -0.20 -1.14
N GLY A 689 -12.37 0.26 -0.62
CA GLY A 689 -11.08 -0.36 -0.84
C GLY A 689 -10.42 -0.01 -2.19
N ILE A 690 -11.06 0.82 -3.02
CA ILE A 690 -10.46 1.35 -4.25
C ILE A 690 -9.62 2.57 -3.89
N MET A 691 -8.29 2.39 -3.87
CA MET A 691 -7.37 3.38 -3.36
C MET A 691 -6.74 4.23 -4.45
N PHE A 692 -6.63 5.53 -4.16
CA PHE A 692 -5.89 6.51 -4.94
C PHE A 692 -4.86 7.20 -4.06
N ARG A 693 -3.77 7.65 -4.65
CA ARG A 693 -2.78 8.47 -3.95
C ARG A 693 -2.35 9.66 -4.78
N PHE A 694 -1.94 10.72 -4.11
CA PHE A 694 -1.24 11.79 -4.81
C PHE A 694 0.11 11.27 -5.34
N SER A 695 0.49 11.72 -6.54
CA SER A 695 1.75 11.29 -7.16
C SER A 695 2.97 11.70 -6.33
N HIS A 696 2.83 12.76 -5.52
CA HIS A 696 3.84 13.22 -4.57
C HIS A 696 3.21 14.01 -3.41
N ASP A 697 3.79 13.89 -2.21
CA ASP A 697 3.30 14.57 -0.98
C ASP A 697 3.23 16.09 -1.11
N LYS A 698 4.15 16.69 -1.90
CA LYS A 698 4.15 18.15 -2.15
C LYS A 698 2.88 18.62 -2.85
N ILE A 699 2.28 17.81 -3.72
CA ILE A 699 1.02 18.14 -4.38
C ILE A 699 -0.10 18.22 -3.33
N ASN A 700 -0.18 17.22 -2.45
CA ASN A 700 -1.13 17.26 -1.35
C ASN A 700 -0.93 18.50 -0.48
N GLN A 701 0.31 18.79 -0.09
CA GLN A 701 0.65 19.97 0.73
C GLN A 701 0.17 21.27 0.07
N VAL A 702 0.49 21.50 -1.21
CA VAL A 702 0.06 22.71 -1.96
C VAL A 702 -1.47 22.82 -1.98
N ILE A 703 -2.18 21.71 -2.20
CA ILE A 703 -3.65 21.71 -2.19
C ILE A 703 -4.19 22.06 -0.81
N VAL A 704 -3.67 21.45 0.26
CA VAL A 704 -4.10 21.71 1.64
C VAL A 704 -3.84 23.16 2.05
N GLU A 705 -2.69 23.73 1.67
CA GLU A 705 -2.35 25.13 1.92
C GLU A 705 -3.24 26.11 1.15
N SER A 706 -3.75 25.71 -0.01
CA SER A 706 -4.70 26.52 -0.80
C SER A 706 -6.11 26.59 -0.20
N ILE A 707 -6.46 25.76 0.79
CA ILE A 707 -7.80 25.71 1.39
C ILE A 707 -7.89 26.72 2.53
N PHE A 708 -8.87 27.61 2.52
CA PHE A 708 -9.14 28.51 3.64
C PHE A 708 -9.45 27.72 4.92
N SER A 709 -8.98 28.21 6.07
CA SER A 709 -9.08 27.51 7.36
C SER A 709 -10.51 27.09 7.75
N GLU A 710 -11.51 27.91 7.43
CA GLU A 710 -12.92 27.61 7.69
C GLU A 710 -13.44 26.49 6.79
N GLN A 711 -13.15 26.57 5.49
CA GLN A 711 -13.52 25.54 4.50
C GLN A 711 -12.85 24.21 4.84
N ARG A 712 -11.58 24.23 5.26
CA ARG A 712 -10.84 23.05 5.69
C ARG A 712 -11.49 22.39 6.91
N ALA A 713 -11.88 23.20 7.91
CA ALA A 713 -12.59 22.73 9.09
C ALA A 713 -13.94 22.08 8.75
N GLU A 714 -14.69 22.68 7.80
CA GLU A 714 -15.97 22.15 7.32
C GLU A 714 -15.78 20.79 6.59
N ILE A 715 -14.80 20.66 5.73
CA ILE A 715 -14.48 19.38 5.06
C ILE A 715 -14.18 18.32 6.11
N HIS A 716 -13.31 18.61 7.10
CA HIS A 716 -12.98 17.65 8.15
C HIS A 716 -14.21 17.27 9.02
N LYS A 717 -15.09 18.23 9.34
CA LYS A 717 -16.34 17.94 10.03
C LYS A 717 -17.20 16.95 9.23
N ASN A 718 -17.44 17.22 7.96
CA ASN A 718 -18.24 16.35 7.10
C ASN A 718 -17.63 14.96 6.97
N LEU A 719 -16.31 14.85 6.79
CA LEU A 719 -15.59 13.56 6.76
C LEU A 719 -15.78 12.79 8.07
N ALA A 720 -15.65 13.44 9.22
CA ALA A 720 -15.90 12.79 10.53
C ALA A 720 -17.31 12.23 10.63
N TRP A 721 -18.33 13.00 10.23
CA TRP A 721 -19.72 12.56 10.25
C TRP A 721 -19.97 11.37 9.31
N PHE A 722 -19.43 11.40 8.09
CA PHE A 722 -19.53 10.25 7.17
C PHE A 722 -18.92 8.99 7.75
N LEU A 723 -17.76 9.12 8.41
CA LEU A 723 -17.10 7.98 9.05
C LEU A 723 -17.91 7.44 10.24
N VAL A 724 -18.61 8.30 10.97
CA VAL A 724 -19.49 7.92 12.10
C VAL A 724 -20.74 7.17 11.61
N GLU A 725 -21.36 7.64 10.52
CA GLU A 725 -22.58 7.05 9.96
C GLU A 725 -22.34 5.75 9.19
N SER A 726 -21.13 5.56 8.69
CA SER A 726 -20.81 4.36 7.92
C SER A 726 -20.49 3.20 8.86
N ASP A 727 -21.36 2.19 8.88
CA ASP A 727 -21.21 0.89 9.61
C ASP A 727 -20.12 -0.02 8.98
N LEU A 728 -19.06 0.56 8.41
CA LEU A 728 -18.02 -0.16 7.68
C LEU A 728 -17.18 -1.04 8.62
N VAL A 729 -16.99 -2.28 8.21
CA VAL A 729 -16.45 -3.43 8.96
C VAL A 729 -14.92 -3.40 9.16
N SER A 730 -14.22 -2.33 8.79
CA SER A 730 -12.78 -2.21 9.03
C SER A 730 -12.49 -1.98 10.54
N SER A 731 -11.33 -2.40 11.00
CA SER A 731 -10.96 -2.47 12.43
C SER A 731 -11.44 -1.25 13.23
N LYS A 732 -12.35 -1.48 14.16
CA LYS A 732 -13.02 -0.43 14.97
C LYS A 732 -12.05 0.58 15.61
N GLN A 733 -10.81 0.18 15.89
CA GLN A 733 -9.81 1.02 16.56
C GLN A 733 -9.17 2.08 15.66
N GLU A 734 -8.75 1.72 14.43
CA GLU A 734 -8.17 2.68 13.47
C GLU A 734 -9.18 3.75 13.11
N ARG A 735 -10.41 3.34 12.91
CA ARG A 735 -11.49 4.23 12.56
C ARG A 735 -11.81 5.24 13.67
N ILE A 736 -11.78 4.82 14.94
CA ILE A 736 -11.95 5.72 16.07
C ILE A 736 -10.87 6.80 16.09
N GLN A 737 -9.62 6.44 15.81
CA GLN A 737 -8.51 7.39 15.76
C GLN A 737 -8.62 8.35 14.56
N GLU A 738 -9.05 7.83 13.40
CA GLU A 738 -9.26 8.65 12.20
C GLU A 738 -10.40 9.66 12.40
N ILE A 739 -11.54 9.22 12.94
CA ILE A 739 -12.66 10.11 13.30
C ILE A 739 -12.20 11.18 14.28
N ALA A 740 -11.48 10.79 15.34
CA ALA A 740 -10.98 11.74 16.32
C ALA A 740 -10.03 12.78 15.71
N ASN A 741 -9.16 12.38 14.79
CA ASN A 741 -8.24 13.29 14.07
C ASN A 741 -9.04 14.34 13.25
N HIS A 742 -10.05 13.90 12.49
CA HIS A 742 -10.89 14.82 11.74
C HIS A 742 -11.70 15.76 12.67
N LEU A 743 -12.21 15.24 13.80
CA LEU A 743 -12.91 16.05 14.78
C LEU A 743 -11.99 17.11 15.43
N VAL A 744 -10.74 16.76 15.75
CA VAL A 744 -9.75 17.71 16.29
C VAL A 744 -9.48 18.83 15.27
N LYS A 745 -9.31 18.50 13.97
CA LYS A 745 -9.08 19.49 12.90
C LYS A 745 -10.29 20.41 12.67
N SER A 746 -11.51 19.95 12.99
CA SER A 746 -12.75 20.72 12.86
C SER A 746 -13.23 21.40 14.16
N GLN A 747 -12.46 21.32 15.26
CA GLN A 747 -12.88 21.76 16.62
C GLN A 747 -13.40 23.21 16.70
N LYS A 748 -12.98 24.10 15.78
CA LYS A 748 -13.36 25.52 15.74
C LYS A 748 -14.82 25.75 15.37
N ILE A 749 -15.41 24.82 14.61
CA ILE A 749 -16.79 24.93 14.08
C ILE A 749 -17.78 23.97 14.77
N ILE A 750 -17.29 23.18 15.73
CA ILE A 750 -18.13 22.25 16.51
C ILE A 750 -18.79 23.03 17.66
N ASN A 751 -20.04 23.45 17.47
CA ASN A 751 -20.78 24.28 18.40
C ASN A 751 -22.18 23.73 18.75
N SER A 752 -22.79 22.88 17.88
CA SER A 752 -24.12 22.32 18.18
C SER A 752 -24.03 21.25 19.30
N LYS A 753 -25.13 21.02 20.00
CA LYS A 753 -25.17 20.03 21.09
C LYS A 753 -24.89 18.61 20.57
N GLU A 754 -25.38 18.28 19.39
CA GLU A 754 -25.17 17.00 18.71
C GLU A 754 -23.70 16.83 18.30
N ASP A 755 -23.09 17.85 17.68
CA ASP A 755 -21.68 17.84 17.32
C ASP A 755 -20.76 17.64 18.55
N LEU A 756 -21.09 18.30 19.66
CA LEU A 756 -20.35 18.18 20.91
C LEU A 756 -20.46 16.78 21.54
N GLU A 757 -21.59 16.12 21.40
CA GLU A 757 -21.76 14.74 21.88
C GLU A 757 -20.89 13.76 21.09
N VAL A 758 -20.89 13.85 19.77
CA VAL A 758 -20.05 13.06 18.90
C VAL A 758 -18.56 13.34 19.16
N PHE A 759 -18.20 14.63 19.25
CA PHE A 759 -16.85 15.07 19.57
C PHE A 759 -16.36 14.45 20.89
N ASN A 760 -17.11 14.61 21.95
CA ASN A 760 -16.75 14.10 23.27
C ASN A 760 -16.63 12.56 23.26
N ARG A 761 -17.59 11.86 22.66
CA ARG A 761 -17.61 10.40 22.58
C ARG A 761 -16.36 9.84 21.89
N TYR A 762 -16.04 10.33 20.71
CA TYR A 762 -14.92 9.79 19.93
C TYR A 762 -13.55 10.21 20.44
N LEU A 763 -13.39 11.43 20.97
CA LEU A 763 -12.14 11.83 21.62
C LEU A 763 -11.86 11.05 22.91
N VAL A 764 -12.88 10.74 23.71
CA VAL A 764 -12.74 9.87 24.91
C VAL A 764 -12.31 8.47 24.48
N LEU A 765 -12.95 7.90 23.46
CA LEU A 765 -12.58 6.58 22.94
C LEU A 765 -11.14 6.56 22.42
N ALA A 766 -10.78 7.53 21.59
CA ALA A 766 -9.43 7.64 21.03
C ALA A 766 -8.36 7.90 22.13
N GLY A 767 -8.67 8.74 23.11
CA GLY A 767 -7.79 9.00 24.24
C GLY A 767 -7.56 7.74 25.11
N ASN A 768 -8.61 6.95 25.32
CA ASN A 768 -8.48 5.68 26.05
C ASN A 768 -7.67 4.64 25.25
N LEU A 769 -7.88 4.55 23.93
CA LEU A 769 -7.06 3.70 23.06
C LEU A 769 -5.59 4.15 23.09
N ALA A 770 -5.32 5.45 23.07
CA ALA A 770 -3.97 5.98 23.17
C ALA A 770 -3.31 5.62 24.52
N LYS A 771 -4.04 5.66 25.64
CA LYS A 771 -3.55 5.19 26.93
C LYS A 771 -3.24 3.68 26.95
N LEU A 772 -4.12 2.87 26.36
CA LEU A 772 -3.92 1.42 26.26
C LEU A 772 -2.70 1.06 25.40
N SER A 773 -2.38 1.91 24.43
CA SER A 773 -1.20 1.77 23.57
C SER A 773 0.03 2.52 24.14
N ALA A 774 -0.02 2.98 25.40
CA ALA A 774 1.07 3.71 26.03
C ALA A 774 1.47 5.04 25.34
N ALA A 775 0.61 5.56 24.45
CA ALA A 775 0.82 6.82 23.75
C ALA A 775 0.31 8.01 24.59
N PHE A 776 0.90 8.21 25.77
CA PHE A 776 0.41 9.18 26.75
C PHE A 776 0.43 10.64 26.25
N ASN A 777 1.31 10.98 25.31
CA ASN A 777 1.32 12.32 24.71
C ASN A 777 0.06 12.60 23.91
N THR A 778 -0.33 11.67 23.07
CA THR A 778 -1.59 11.75 22.30
C THR A 778 -2.80 11.77 23.24
N ALA A 779 -2.84 10.88 24.24
CA ALA A 779 -3.90 10.88 25.25
C ALA A 779 -4.02 12.20 25.97
N TYR A 780 -2.91 12.77 26.45
CA TYR A 780 -2.85 14.07 27.09
C TYR A 780 -3.42 15.18 26.20
N ASN A 781 -3.02 15.23 24.91
CA ASN A 781 -3.51 16.24 23.98
C ASN A 781 -5.03 16.13 23.79
N LEU A 782 -5.55 14.93 23.57
CA LEU A 782 -7.00 14.69 23.38
C LEU A 782 -7.79 15.05 24.64
N PHE A 783 -7.37 14.60 25.82
CA PHE A 783 -8.05 14.94 27.07
C PHE A 783 -7.89 16.41 27.47
N SER A 784 -6.79 17.08 27.10
CA SER A 784 -6.63 18.53 27.24
C SER A 784 -7.68 19.31 26.46
N LEU A 785 -7.94 18.90 25.20
CA LEU A 785 -8.98 19.51 24.38
C LEU A 785 -10.37 19.32 24.97
N LEU A 786 -10.67 18.11 25.47
CA LEU A 786 -11.94 17.80 26.13
C LEU A 786 -12.10 18.62 27.42
N LYS A 787 -11.04 18.70 28.26
CA LYS A 787 -11.05 19.47 29.50
C LYS A 787 -11.38 20.94 29.27
N LYS A 788 -10.81 21.57 28.22
CA LYS A 788 -11.06 22.96 27.84
C LYS A 788 -12.53 23.26 27.46
N LYS A 789 -13.28 22.25 27.00
CA LYS A 789 -14.70 22.40 26.62
C LYS A 789 -15.69 22.06 27.74
N ILE A 790 -15.23 21.63 28.92
CA ILE A 790 -16.10 21.35 30.07
C ILE A 790 -16.48 22.66 30.75
N THR A 791 -17.78 22.91 30.88
CA THR A 791 -18.39 24.04 31.61
C THR A 791 -18.95 23.58 32.96
N GLU A 792 -19.36 24.51 33.82
CA GLU A 792 -20.03 24.17 35.08
C GLU A 792 -21.35 23.37 34.86
N GLU A 793 -22.06 23.66 33.79
CA GLU A 793 -23.26 22.91 33.40
C GLU A 793 -22.95 21.46 33.07
N SER A 794 -21.79 21.19 32.45
CA SER A 794 -21.35 19.84 32.14
C SER A 794 -21.20 18.95 33.38
N TRP A 795 -20.79 19.51 34.51
CA TRP A 795 -20.70 18.79 35.80
C TRP A 795 -22.06 18.37 36.37
N THR A 796 -23.12 19.11 36.03
CA THR A 796 -24.48 18.74 36.45
C THR A 796 -25.16 17.76 35.52
N GLU A 797 -24.95 17.91 34.19
CA GLU A 797 -25.60 17.06 33.18
C GLU A 797 -24.86 15.73 32.93
N ARG A 798 -23.53 15.72 33.02
CA ARG A 798 -22.65 14.61 32.60
C ARG A 798 -21.47 14.38 33.56
N LYS A 799 -21.77 14.28 34.87
CA LYS A 799 -20.76 14.15 35.94
C LYS A 799 -19.75 13.03 35.68
N ASP A 800 -20.21 11.82 35.37
CA ASP A 800 -19.33 10.64 35.19
C ASP A 800 -18.34 10.83 34.05
N GLN A 801 -18.79 11.44 32.94
CA GLN A 801 -17.93 11.74 31.82
C GLN A 801 -16.87 12.80 32.17
N CYS A 802 -17.25 13.83 32.94
CA CYS A 802 -16.30 14.84 33.42
C CYS A 802 -15.23 14.20 34.32
N ILE A 803 -15.64 13.34 35.25
CA ILE A 803 -14.73 12.60 36.14
C ILE A 803 -13.73 11.78 35.27
N GLN A 804 -14.22 11.03 34.28
CA GLN A 804 -13.40 10.21 33.40
C GLN A 804 -12.38 11.05 32.65
N ILE A 805 -12.78 12.20 32.09
CA ILE A 805 -11.89 13.09 31.31
C ILE A 805 -10.80 13.65 32.23
N TYR A 806 -11.16 14.17 33.42
CA TYR A 806 -10.19 14.74 34.35
C TYR A 806 -9.21 13.69 34.90
N LYS A 807 -9.70 12.49 35.24
CA LYS A 807 -8.84 11.36 35.65
C LYS A 807 -7.87 10.97 34.56
N SER A 808 -8.37 10.78 33.34
CA SER A 808 -7.53 10.36 32.20
C SER A 808 -6.52 11.44 31.80
N PHE A 809 -6.88 12.72 31.92
CA PHE A 809 -5.93 13.82 31.71
C PHE A 809 -4.84 13.81 32.78
N ALA A 810 -5.20 13.71 34.05
CA ALA A 810 -4.26 13.69 35.17
C ALA A 810 -3.29 12.49 35.08
N GLU A 811 -3.83 11.30 34.79
CA GLU A 811 -3.04 10.09 34.55
C GLU A 811 -2.02 10.29 33.41
N SER A 812 -2.46 10.78 32.26
CA SER A 812 -1.58 11.04 31.11
C SER A 812 -0.51 12.11 31.44
N ALA A 813 -0.87 13.17 32.14
CA ALA A 813 0.05 14.22 32.56
C ALA A 813 1.11 13.70 33.55
N TYR A 814 0.72 12.84 34.49
CA TYR A 814 1.68 12.19 35.40
C TYR A 814 2.69 11.31 34.63
N PHE A 815 2.25 10.51 33.67
CA PHE A 815 3.17 9.69 32.86
C PHE A 815 4.14 10.54 32.05
N LEU A 816 3.73 11.72 31.58
CA LEU A 816 4.58 12.68 30.87
C LEU A 816 5.46 13.54 31.82
N SER A 817 5.46 13.26 33.11
CA SER A 817 6.19 14.07 34.13
C SER A 817 5.74 15.53 34.22
N LYS A 818 4.53 15.85 33.75
CA LYS A 818 3.87 17.17 33.93
C LYS A 818 3.16 17.23 35.29
N THR A 819 3.92 17.05 36.35
CA THR A 819 3.41 16.84 37.73
C THR A 819 2.53 17.99 38.21
N PHE A 820 2.89 19.24 37.92
CA PHE A 820 2.11 20.41 38.32
C PHE A 820 0.70 20.40 37.72
N GLU A 821 0.54 20.15 36.42
CA GLU A 821 -0.75 20.12 35.73
C GLU A 821 -1.62 18.93 36.18
N ALA A 822 -0.97 17.79 36.46
CA ALA A 822 -1.64 16.63 37.00
C ALA A 822 -2.20 16.88 38.40
N GLU A 823 -1.40 17.43 39.31
CA GLU A 823 -1.82 17.74 40.69
C GLU A 823 -2.92 18.80 40.72
N ASP A 824 -2.77 19.89 39.92
CA ASP A 824 -3.84 20.90 39.79
C ASP A 824 -5.15 20.28 39.36
N THR A 825 -5.09 19.40 38.34
CA THR A 825 -6.29 18.71 37.84
C THR A 825 -6.91 17.80 38.89
N VAL A 826 -6.10 17.07 39.67
CA VAL A 826 -6.56 16.23 40.78
C VAL A 826 -7.22 17.08 41.87
N GLN A 827 -6.66 18.24 42.20
CA GLN A 827 -7.27 19.15 43.21
C GLN A 827 -8.64 19.67 42.74
N VAL A 828 -8.76 20.09 41.49
CA VAL A 828 -10.03 20.49 40.91
C VAL A 828 -11.05 19.31 40.97
N LEU A 829 -10.61 18.11 40.58
CA LEU A 829 -11.48 16.92 40.61
C LEU A 829 -11.96 16.61 42.03
N LEU A 830 -11.03 16.58 43.01
CA LEU A 830 -11.37 16.35 44.43
C LEU A 830 -12.32 17.41 45.00
N SER A 831 -12.25 18.66 44.54
CA SER A 831 -13.17 19.73 44.97
C SER A 831 -14.59 19.56 44.47
N LYS A 832 -14.80 18.83 43.35
CA LYS A 832 -16.12 18.57 42.74
C LYS A 832 -16.76 17.25 43.21
N LEU A 833 -15.98 16.37 43.84
CA LEU A 833 -16.42 15.07 44.34
C LEU A 833 -16.89 15.13 45.80
N HIS A 834 -18.00 14.49 46.08
CA HIS A 834 -18.57 14.39 47.44
C HIS A 834 -18.67 12.94 47.93
N ASP A 835 -18.69 11.98 47.02
CA ASP A 835 -18.70 10.56 47.36
C ASP A 835 -17.33 10.07 47.74
N ARG A 836 -17.23 9.38 48.87
CA ARG A 836 -15.97 8.82 49.38
C ARG A 836 -15.34 7.77 48.46
N ILE A 837 -16.18 7.01 47.74
CA ILE A 837 -15.73 5.98 46.82
C ILE A 837 -15.10 6.66 45.59
N GLU A 838 -15.74 7.68 45.01
CA GLU A 838 -15.22 8.45 43.89
C GLU A 838 -13.87 9.11 44.26
N ILE A 839 -13.73 9.67 45.46
CA ILE A 839 -12.51 10.27 45.99
C ILE A 839 -11.41 9.21 46.15
N ALA A 840 -11.74 8.05 46.71
CA ALA A 840 -10.77 6.96 46.86
C ALA A 840 -10.28 6.43 45.50
N ASP A 841 -11.15 6.41 44.50
CA ASP A 841 -10.86 5.98 43.15
C ASP A 841 -9.88 6.95 42.42
N VAL A 842 -9.95 8.27 42.72
CA VAL A 842 -8.94 9.23 42.22
C VAL A 842 -7.58 8.98 42.88
N TYR A 843 -7.54 8.72 44.21
CA TYR A 843 -6.30 8.38 44.88
C TYR A 843 -5.70 7.04 44.41
N LEU A 844 -6.55 6.06 44.05
CA LEU A 844 -6.11 4.79 43.50
C LEU A 844 -5.40 4.99 42.16
N MET A 845 -5.94 5.84 41.30
CA MET A 845 -5.29 6.22 40.04
C MET A 845 -3.90 6.86 40.29
N GLN A 846 -3.76 7.76 41.24
CA GLN A 846 -2.46 8.35 41.59
C GLN A 846 -1.48 7.29 42.10
N LEU A 847 -1.94 6.35 42.94
CA LEU A 847 -1.17 5.21 43.42
C LEU A 847 -0.63 4.34 42.28
N GLU A 848 -1.49 3.99 41.32
CA GLU A 848 -1.11 3.18 40.16
C GLU A 848 0.00 3.86 39.35
N VAL A 849 -0.12 5.16 39.11
CA VAL A 849 0.89 5.94 38.37
C VAL A 849 2.22 6.02 39.13
N MET A 850 2.18 6.26 40.45
CA MET A 850 3.40 6.34 41.26
C MET A 850 4.12 4.99 41.34
N ASN A 851 3.35 3.89 41.43
CA ASN A 851 3.91 2.54 41.38
C ASN A 851 4.57 2.26 40.02
N ALA A 852 3.93 2.65 38.92
CA ALA A 852 4.49 2.50 37.58
C ALA A 852 5.79 3.32 37.39
N LYS A 853 5.93 4.45 38.08
CA LYS A 853 7.14 5.26 38.10
C LYS A 853 8.19 4.81 39.12
N ASN A 854 7.89 3.77 39.89
CA ASN A 854 8.73 3.25 40.98
C ASN A 854 8.95 4.29 42.12
N ASP A 855 8.02 5.26 42.29
CA ASP A 855 7.98 6.22 43.38
C ASP A 855 7.24 5.64 44.60
N LEU A 856 7.88 4.77 45.35
CA LEU A 856 7.28 4.07 46.49
C LEU A 856 6.93 5.02 47.64
N ASP A 857 7.71 6.08 47.83
CA ASP A 857 7.44 7.07 48.91
C ASP A 857 6.23 7.93 48.60
N GLY A 858 6.07 8.37 47.35
CA GLY A 858 4.88 9.04 46.86
C GLY A 858 3.64 8.16 46.95
N ALA A 859 3.74 6.92 46.49
CA ALA A 859 2.67 5.95 46.57
C ALA A 859 2.19 5.71 48.00
N TYR A 860 3.12 5.58 48.96
CA TYR A 860 2.78 5.41 50.38
C TYR A 860 1.96 6.59 50.93
N LYS A 861 2.42 7.83 50.64
CA LYS A 861 1.73 9.06 51.07
C LYS A 861 0.32 9.19 50.49
N VAL A 862 0.16 8.87 49.21
CA VAL A 862 -1.16 8.89 48.56
C VAL A 862 -2.07 7.78 49.11
N GLY A 863 -1.52 6.61 49.37
CA GLY A 863 -2.26 5.49 49.98
C GLY A 863 -2.82 5.85 51.33
N LEU A 864 -2.05 6.56 52.17
CA LEU A 864 -2.54 7.08 53.47
C LEU A 864 -3.72 8.08 53.29
N LYS A 865 -3.63 8.95 52.27
CA LYS A 865 -4.72 9.90 51.96
C LYS A 865 -5.98 9.15 51.51
N ALA A 866 -5.82 8.14 50.68
CA ALA A 866 -6.91 7.27 50.21
C ALA A 866 -7.62 6.57 51.40
N LEU A 867 -6.86 5.95 52.28
CA LEU A 867 -7.40 5.30 53.49
C LEU A 867 -8.12 6.28 54.41
N LYS A 868 -7.56 7.48 54.59
CA LYS A 868 -8.19 8.54 55.41
C LYS A 868 -9.53 9.02 54.80
N SER A 869 -9.67 9.10 53.48
CA SER A 869 -10.90 9.47 52.81
C SER A 869 -12.00 8.43 53.02
N LEU A 870 -11.65 7.16 53.18
CA LEU A 870 -12.53 6.04 53.47
C LEU A 870 -12.81 5.88 54.99
N ASN A 871 -12.36 6.80 55.84
CA ASN A 871 -12.41 6.71 57.32
C ASN A 871 -11.62 5.52 57.90
N VAL A 872 -10.63 5.00 57.17
CA VAL A 872 -9.71 3.98 57.68
C VAL A 872 -8.52 4.68 58.31
N GLN A 873 -8.38 4.56 59.64
CA GLN A 873 -7.19 5.08 60.32
C GLN A 873 -6.04 4.11 60.20
N PHE A 874 -5.01 4.52 59.48
CA PHE A 874 -3.79 3.75 59.35
C PHE A 874 -2.62 4.57 59.96
N PRO A 875 -1.86 4.00 60.89
CA PRO A 875 -0.75 4.73 61.55
C PRO A 875 0.39 5.01 60.56
N GLU A 876 0.83 6.27 60.50
CA GLU A 876 1.93 6.70 59.62
C GLU A 876 3.29 6.00 59.96
N LYS A 877 3.47 5.68 61.23
CA LYS A 877 4.61 4.88 61.73
C LYS A 877 4.07 3.80 62.65
N PRO A 878 3.77 2.60 62.18
CA PRO A 878 3.29 1.53 63.02
C PRO A 878 4.36 1.12 64.03
N GLY A 879 4.07 1.24 65.31
CA GLY A 879 4.94 0.73 66.35
C GLY A 879 5.05 -0.84 66.27
N ILE A 880 6.14 -1.41 66.80
CA ILE A 880 6.43 -2.85 66.74
C ILE A 880 5.21 -3.70 67.22
N TRP A 881 4.48 -3.21 68.20
CA TRP A 881 3.28 -3.90 68.73
C TRP A 881 2.16 -3.99 67.70
N ILE A 882 1.93 -2.98 66.91
CA ILE A 882 0.88 -2.95 65.85
C ILE A 882 1.27 -3.93 64.75
N LEU A 883 2.52 -3.91 64.31
CA LEU A 883 3.06 -4.82 63.33
C LEU A 883 2.95 -6.29 63.75
N THR A 884 3.28 -6.55 65.04
CA THR A 884 3.17 -7.89 65.63
C THR A 884 1.75 -8.37 65.72
N LEU A 885 0.79 -7.51 66.08
CA LEU A 885 -0.63 -7.83 66.16
C LEU A 885 -1.22 -8.12 64.77
N GLU A 886 -0.91 -7.31 63.78
CA GLU A 886 -1.37 -7.52 62.38
C GLU A 886 -0.73 -8.77 61.76
N PHE A 887 0.56 -9.04 62.05
CA PHE A 887 1.25 -10.26 61.66
C PHE A 887 0.61 -11.53 62.30
N LEU A 888 0.23 -11.44 63.58
CA LEU A 888 -0.49 -12.52 64.24
C LEU A 888 -1.91 -12.73 63.71
N LYS A 889 -2.61 -11.65 63.34
CA LYS A 889 -3.88 -11.73 62.60
C LYS A 889 -3.72 -12.38 61.24
N MET A 890 -2.71 -12.01 60.50
CA MET A 890 -2.40 -12.60 59.21
C MET A 890 -2.14 -14.10 59.33
N ILE A 891 -1.30 -14.57 60.29
CA ILE A 891 -1.07 -15.98 60.62
C ILE A 891 -2.34 -16.68 61.01
N TYR A 892 -3.19 -16.05 61.84
CA TYR A 892 -4.46 -16.61 62.25
C TYR A 892 -5.43 -16.81 61.09
N TYR A 893 -5.50 -15.82 60.11
CA TYR A 893 -6.33 -15.95 58.89
C TYR A 893 -5.75 -16.88 57.86
N GLN A 894 -4.44 -17.14 57.87
CA GLN A 894 -3.79 -18.11 56.98
C GLN A 894 -3.86 -19.56 57.53
N ARG A 895 -4.12 -19.78 58.81
CA ARG A 895 -4.20 -21.12 59.40
C ARG A 895 -5.38 -21.89 58.81
N GLY A 896 -5.01 -22.87 57.92
CA GLY A 896 -5.96 -23.80 57.29
C GLY A 896 -6.53 -23.41 55.94
N ARG A 897 -5.99 -22.36 55.22
CA ARG A 897 -6.40 -21.98 53.87
C ARG A 897 -5.19 -22.02 52.92
N SER A 898 -5.30 -22.79 51.84
CA SER A 898 -4.32 -22.75 50.81
C SER A 898 -4.33 -21.43 50.07
N PRO A 899 -3.22 -20.92 49.48
CA PRO A 899 -3.18 -19.68 48.71
C PRO A 899 -4.19 -19.64 47.56
N GLU A 900 -4.57 -20.78 47.00
CA GLU A 900 -5.56 -20.93 45.93
C GLU A 900 -7.00 -20.62 46.39
N ARG A 901 -7.36 -21.01 47.62
CA ARG A 901 -8.68 -20.68 48.21
C ARG A 901 -8.83 -19.18 48.58
N LEU A 902 -7.73 -18.46 48.76
CA LEU A 902 -7.75 -17.01 48.96
C LEU A 902 -8.08 -16.25 47.67
N LYS A 903 -7.73 -16.81 46.49
CA LYS A 903 -8.11 -16.24 45.19
C LYS A 903 -9.61 -16.37 44.88
N GLU A 904 -10.28 -17.38 45.44
CA GLU A 904 -11.73 -17.62 45.23
C GLU A 904 -12.64 -16.90 46.24
N ALA A 905 -12.12 -16.22 47.25
CA ALA A 905 -12.92 -15.49 48.21
C ALA A 905 -13.54 -14.21 47.60
N LYS A 906 -14.65 -14.38 46.89
CA LYS A 906 -15.53 -13.28 46.40
C LYS A 906 -15.90 -12.25 47.47
N LYS A 907 -15.79 -12.58 48.74
CA LYS A 907 -16.09 -11.68 49.88
C LYS A 907 -15.03 -10.61 50.13
N ILE A 908 -13.80 -10.78 49.70
CA ILE A 908 -12.75 -9.74 49.86
C ILE A 908 -12.98 -8.60 48.86
N ARG A 909 -13.54 -8.86 47.70
CA ARG A 909 -13.93 -7.80 46.72
C ARG A 909 -15.06 -6.89 47.27
N THR A 910 -15.89 -7.37 48.17
CA THR A 910 -17.01 -6.58 48.76
C THR A 910 -16.56 -5.81 49.99
N LEU A 911 -15.41 -6.12 50.60
CA LEU A 911 -14.84 -5.42 51.75
C LEU A 911 -13.82 -4.34 51.33
N ILE A 912 -13.29 -4.44 50.09
CA ILE A 912 -12.45 -3.41 49.49
C ILE A 912 -13.25 -2.43 48.63
N ARG A 913 -14.52 -2.77 48.29
CA ARG A 913 -15.53 -1.82 47.82
C ARG A 913 -16.24 -1.23 49.06
#